data_543781ced1a886c9361a808dca30ca7e
#
_entry.id   543781ced1a886c9361a808dca30ca7e
#
_cell.length_a   1.000
_cell.length_b   1.000
_cell.length_c   1.000
_cell.angle_alpha   90.00
_cell.angle_beta   90.00
_cell.angle_gamma   90.00
#
_symmetry.space_group_name_H-M   'P 1'
#
loop_
_entity.id
_entity.type
_entity.pdbx_description
1 polymer ?
#
loop_
_entity_poly.entity_id
_entity_poly.type
_entity_poly.pdbx_seq_one_letter_code
_entity_poly.pdbx_strand_id
1 'polypeptide(L)'
;MPVKKNSLALPSRGRRNRAGVVLGAFCLVFLASSCSNTPYPGVDSELGNIYYSSFREPPKNLDPQVSYTTSDGLFLTLCYERLLGYRYLERPVELIPELAVEVPKAEPLTGPGGEVVGIRYPFEIHSGVHFIDDPCFPGGKGRELKASDLEFVFKRVADPAVNCPVFQSFSYIQGFPEYREKIRTLREEMEKALMEAGTAKDDVRLSVIELYNRAGPIDGIRVTGDYTFDLILSNSYPQILYWLAMRFVSAVPWEAVDYYHGREDLFVKGVPMDFTMRPVGTGAYRFQWDEFNRESRIVMVRNENWWGLGEREVSDVTRFPEEPGSPENVELNIWAEEISGRKLAKIDRVEWYLERESLSRFNKFLQGYYDGSAVPLESFDKVIQNDELTSGMRSKGIRLVKDFGLDIFYIAFNMQDDTVGAPVKFKNPKLEANREEELIRRRKLRQAMSLAIDSGEYIRIFFNDLGVRAQSPLPPGIIGYDPDYQNPYRQYDPDLKFARQLLEEAGYQNGIDPKTGNPLQMTFDTGSIDTKTRVLFNFYIDSWKRLGLDVELAATDYNKFQEKMQNGNYQVFSWGWIADYPDPENFLFLLHGPNSKRHGAHNPNSAQYESDAYDFLFKKMENLPNEGSATWTETDPGSGEEVRTTRTRKELIKDLTMILQEDCPWIPNIHSVQYLLYHDWLKSMKPHPLTLSSVKFLDIDGARRAEAQRNWNRPIRWPAFALFALIIAFLVPGIVTIRKERR
;
A
#
# COMPACT_ATOMS: atom_id res chain seq x y z
N MET A 1 12.11 74.96 42.94
CA MET A 1 13.12 74.06 43.49
C MET A 1 13.93 73.47 42.36
N PRO A 2 15.24 73.56 42.42
CA PRO A 2 16.11 73.46 41.22
C PRO A 2 16.56 72.04 40.89
N VAL A 3 16.58 71.78 39.59
CA VAL A 3 17.07 70.56 38.97
C VAL A 3 18.60 70.49 39.02
N LYS A 4 19.11 69.41 39.61
CA LYS A 4 20.56 69.11 39.60
C LYS A 4 20.95 68.48 38.24
N LYS A 5 21.77 69.15 37.52
CA LYS A 5 22.55 68.61 36.37
C LYS A 5 23.68 67.69 36.89
N ASN A 6 23.59 66.39 36.64
CA ASN A 6 24.75 65.50 36.78
C ASN A 6 25.51 65.44 35.44
N SER A 7 26.70 65.91 35.43
CA SER A 7 27.61 65.77 34.31
C SER A 7 28.21 64.37 34.29
N LEU A 8 27.85 63.59 33.23
CA LEU A 8 28.46 62.32 32.89
C LEU A 8 29.84 62.60 32.20
N ALA A 9 30.91 62.27 32.88
CA ALA A 9 32.24 62.27 32.32
C ALA A 9 32.40 61.18 31.27
N LEU A 10 32.76 61.51 30.03
CA LEU A 10 33.08 60.59 28.96
C LEU A 10 34.40 59.82 29.26
N PRO A 11 34.43 58.48 29.15
CA PRO A 11 35.60 57.69 29.30
C PRO A 11 36.58 57.88 28.13
N SER A 12 37.89 57.90 28.44
CA SER A 12 39.00 58.16 27.54
C SER A 12 38.99 57.30 26.26
N ARG A 13 39.28 57.92 25.10
CA ARG A 13 39.29 57.35 23.73
C ARG A 13 40.16 56.12 23.49
N GLY A 14 41.04 55.71 24.42
CA GLY A 14 41.96 54.58 24.23
C GLY A 14 41.32 53.15 24.49
N ARG A 15 40.24 53.07 25.28
CA ARG A 15 39.57 51.75 25.59
C ARG A 15 38.53 51.33 24.58
N ARG A 16 37.96 52.26 23.80
CA ARG A 16 36.90 51.93 22.81
C ARG A 16 37.37 51.08 21.62
N ASN A 17 38.62 51.23 21.18
CA ASN A 17 39.12 50.49 20.03
C ASN A 17 39.43 49.01 20.34
N ARG A 18 39.79 48.67 21.57
CA ARG A 18 40.06 47.30 21.98
C ARG A 18 38.76 46.50 22.18
N ALA A 19 37.73 47.14 22.71
CA ALA A 19 36.42 46.49 22.89
C ALA A 19 35.73 46.17 21.55
N GLY A 20 35.85 47.03 20.54
CA GLY A 20 35.30 46.81 19.20
C GLY A 20 35.99 45.66 18.44
N VAL A 21 37.29 45.52 18.58
CA VAL A 21 38.07 44.44 17.96
C VAL A 21 37.78 43.09 18.65
N VAL A 22 37.66 43.09 19.97
CA VAL A 22 37.33 41.91 20.76
C VAL A 22 35.85 41.48 20.48
N LEU A 23 34.93 42.41 20.39
CA LEU A 23 33.53 42.12 20.06
C LEU A 23 33.39 41.60 18.63
N GLY A 24 34.13 42.16 17.67
CA GLY A 24 34.16 41.68 16.27
C GLY A 24 34.79 40.27 16.17
N ALA A 25 35.84 39.99 16.89
CA ALA A 25 36.45 38.65 16.96
C ALA A 25 35.53 37.64 17.66
N PHE A 26 34.80 38.05 18.71
CA PHE A 26 33.82 37.20 19.40
C PHE A 26 32.61 36.92 18.51
N CYS A 27 32.10 37.89 17.77
CA CYS A 27 31.03 37.68 16.79
C CYS A 27 31.44 36.75 15.62
N LEU A 28 32.69 36.88 15.15
CA LEU A 28 33.22 35.98 14.11
C LEU A 28 33.46 34.56 14.62
N VAL A 29 33.90 34.37 15.84
CA VAL A 29 34.04 33.05 16.48
C VAL A 29 32.65 32.44 16.74
N PHE A 30 31.65 33.24 17.15
CA PHE A 30 30.26 32.79 17.31
C PHE A 30 29.61 32.44 15.99
N LEU A 31 29.81 33.22 14.93
CA LEU A 31 29.33 32.90 13.58
C LEU A 31 30.02 31.67 12.98
N ALA A 32 31.28 31.44 13.30
CA ALA A 32 32.02 30.25 12.85
C ALA A 32 31.64 28.96 13.63
N SER A 33 31.19 29.10 14.87
CA SER A 33 30.78 27.98 15.72
C SER A 33 29.26 27.63 15.59
N SER A 34 28.44 28.54 15.06
CA SER A 34 27.00 28.35 14.96
C SER A 34 26.54 27.68 13.66
N CYS A 35 27.43 27.36 12.74
CA CYS A 35 27.10 26.60 11.52
C CYS A 35 27.36 25.11 11.73
N SER A 36 26.71 24.48 12.68
CA SER A 36 26.51 23.03 12.62
C SER A 36 25.24 22.77 11.84
N ASN A 37 25.38 22.22 10.65
CA ASN A 37 24.24 21.81 9.79
C ASN A 37 23.81 20.40 10.16
N THR A 38 23.80 20.07 11.45
CA THR A 38 23.32 18.80 11.95
C THR A 38 21.80 18.86 11.98
N PRO A 39 21.10 18.02 11.21
CA PRO A 39 19.63 18.00 11.17
C PRO A 39 19.00 17.67 12.53
N TYR A 40 19.74 17.03 13.40
CA TYR A 40 19.33 16.60 14.75
C TYR A 40 20.27 17.15 15.82
N PRO A 41 20.16 18.43 16.19
CA PRO A 41 20.95 18.98 17.26
C PRO A 41 20.61 18.28 18.59
N GLY A 42 21.58 17.62 19.21
CA GLY A 42 21.44 16.97 20.51
C GLY A 42 21.09 15.48 20.46
N VAL A 43 21.13 14.84 19.29
CA VAL A 43 21.11 13.37 19.23
C VAL A 43 22.52 12.88 19.50
N ASP A 44 22.81 12.69 20.77
CA ASP A 44 24.05 12.06 21.19
C ASP A 44 24.10 10.60 20.72
N SER A 45 25.31 10.10 20.51
CA SER A 45 25.61 8.71 20.12
C SER A 45 25.12 7.63 21.11
N GLU A 46 24.50 8.03 22.21
CA GLU A 46 23.91 7.18 23.23
C GLU A 46 22.45 6.80 22.94
N LEU A 47 21.76 7.54 22.06
CA LEU A 47 20.44 7.14 21.58
C LEU A 47 20.62 6.08 20.51
N GLY A 48 20.23 4.86 20.81
CA GLY A 48 20.34 3.64 19.99
C GLY A 48 19.99 3.77 18.50
N ASN A 49 19.75 2.69 17.84
CA ASN A 49 19.42 2.64 16.40
C ASN A 49 18.10 3.36 16.10
N ILE A 50 18.17 4.61 15.63
CA ILE A 50 17.01 5.42 15.25
C ILE A 50 16.84 5.39 13.73
N TYR A 51 15.67 4.98 13.26
CA TYR A 51 15.27 5.08 11.85
C TYR A 51 14.46 6.36 11.62
N TYR A 52 14.91 7.18 10.68
CA TYR A 52 14.25 8.42 10.29
C TYR A 52 13.58 8.30 8.93
N SER A 53 12.30 8.64 8.86
CA SER A 53 11.51 8.54 7.63
C SER A 53 10.44 9.63 7.58
N SER A 54 9.55 9.55 6.61
CA SER A 54 8.46 10.51 6.43
C SER A 54 7.16 9.82 6.06
N PHE A 55 6.05 10.49 6.32
CA PHE A 55 4.72 10.11 5.85
C PHE A 55 4.05 11.30 5.15
N ARG A 56 3.09 11.03 4.27
CA ARG A 56 2.43 12.06 3.45
C ARG A 56 1.13 12.56 4.06
N GLU A 57 0.39 11.67 4.68
CA GLU A 57 -0.95 11.94 5.21
C GLU A 57 -1.04 11.47 6.66
N PRO A 58 -1.64 12.28 7.55
CA PRO A 58 -1.90 11.87 8.92
C PRO A 58 -2.75 10.61 8.97
N PRO A 59 -2.47 9.67 9.90
CA PRO A 59 -3.32 8.51 10.08
C PRO A 59 -4.74 8.95 10.51
N LYS A 60 -5.74 8.30 9.92
CA LYS A 60 -7.16 8.59 10.18
C LYS A 60 -7.80 7.57 11.10
N ASN A 61 -7.37 6.32 10.99
CA ASN A 61 -7.93 5.23 11.77
C ASN A 61 -6.85 4.17 12.03
N LEU A 62 -6.59 3.87 13.30
CA LEU A 62 -5.61 2.87 13.75
C LEU A 62 -6.28 1.62 14.33
N ASP A 63 -7.56 1.39 14.07
CA ASP A 63 -8.25 0.12 14.30
C ASP A 63 -7.94 -0.83 13.14
N PRO A 64 -7.27 -1.97 13.38
CA PRO A 64 -6.86 -2.87 12.31
C PRO A 64 -8.04 -3.53 11.57
N GLN A 65 -9.21 -3.70 12.22
CA GLN A 65 -10.40 -4.27 11.59
C GLN A 65 -11.13 -3.29 10.66
N VAL A 66 -10.84 -1.98 10.75
CA VAL A 66 -11.52 -0.92 10.00
C VAL A 66 -10.63 -0.27 8.95
N SER A 67 -9.38 -0.01 9.30
CA SER A 67 -8.47 0.73 8.42
C SER A 67 -8.10 -0.04 7.16
N TYR A 68 -8.29 0.59 5.99
CA TYR A 68 -7.92 0.01 4.69
C TYR A 68 -7.00 0.92 3.87
N THR A 69 -6.33 1.88 4.51
CA THR A 69 -5.39 2.78 3.84
C THR A 69 -3.94 2.34 4.02
N THR A 70 -3.09 2.60 3.03
CA THR A 70 -1.65 2.36 3.13
C THR A 70 -1.00 3.27 4.17
N SER A 71 -1.52 4.50 4.34
CA SER A 71 -1.02 5.47 5.31
C SER A 71 -1.17 4.98 6.75
N ASP A 72 -2.33 4.45 7.11
CA ASP A 72 -2.57 3.88 8.45
C ASP A 72 -1.80 2.56 8.62
N GLY A 73 -1.79 1.75 7.56
CA GLY A 73 -1.14 0.44 7.54
C GLY A 73 0.37 0.50 7.81
N LEU A 74 1.04 1.62 7.45
CA LEU A 74 2.45 1.86 7.76
C LEU A 74 2.72 1.71 9.27
N PHE A 75 1.83 2.21 10.10
CA PHE A 75 1.96 2.16 11.57
C PHE A 75 1.35 0.87 12.15
N LEU A 76 0.20 0.44 11.62
CA LEU A 76 -0.49 -0.76 12.10
C LEU A 76 0.35 -2.02 11.97
N THR A 77 1.10 -2.18 10.86
CA THR A 77 2.00 -3.32 10.64
C THR A 77 3.07 -3.46 11.71
N LEU A 78 3.41 -2.38 12.41
CA LEU A 78 4.41 -2.40 13.49
C LEU A 78 3.80 -2.66 14.87
N CYS A 79 2.51 -2.29 15.06
CA CYS A 79 1.80 -2.48 16.32
C CYS A 79 1.15 -3.86 16.44
N TYR A 80 0.79 -4.46 15.31
CA TYR A 80 -0.01 -5.68 15.27
C TYR A 80 0.70 -6.78 14.49
N GLU A 81 0.61 -7.99 15.01
CA GLU A 81 0.96 -9.22 14.31
C GLU A 81 -0.32 -9.94 13.84
N ARG A 82 -0.19 -10.78 12.84
CA ARG A 82 -1.28 -11.53 12.19
C ARG A 82 -1.07 -13.02 12.42
N LEU A 83 -2.08 -13.82 12.11
CA LEU A 83 -1.93 -15.28 12.15
C LEU A 83 -0.85 -15.75 11.19
N LEU A 84 -0.87 -15.25 9.96
CA LEU A 84 0.07 -15.56 8.90
C LEU A 84 0.76 -14.30 8.40
N GLY A 85 1.91 -14.44 7.76
CA GLY A 85 2.69 -13.36 7.17
C GLY A 85 3.30 -13.78 5.84
N TYR A 86 4.30 -13.04 5.39
CA TYR A 86 4.98 -13.31 4.12
C TYR A 86 6.49 -13.31 4.31
N ARG A 87 7.19 -14.17 3.54
CA ARG A 87 8.65 -14.13 3.48
C ARG A 87 9.14 -12.76 3.02
N TYR A 88 10.14 -12.24 3.71
CA TYR A 88 10.62 -10.89 3.44
C TYR A 88 11.39 -10.78 2.13
N LEU A 89 12.31 -11.71 1.86
CA LEU A 89 13.22 -11.64 0.73
C LEU A 89 12.73 -12.40 -0.50
N GLU A 90 11.88 -13.41 -0.32
CA GLU A 90 11.47 -14.36 -1.36
C GLU A 90 10.54 -13.74 -2.40
N ARG A 91 10.76 -14.12 -3.67
CA ARG A 91 9.86 -13.79 -4.80
C ARG A 91 9.74 -15.01 -5.72
N PRO A 92 8.54 -15.42 -6.10
CA PRO A 92 7.21 -14.92 -5.72
C PRO A 92 6.99 -14.90 -4.20
N VAL A 93 6.10 -14.02 -3.75
CA VAL A 93 5.81 -13.86 -2.32
C VAL A 93 5.20 -15.14 -1.75
N GLU A 94 5.79 -15.70 -0.70
CA GLU A 94 5.38 -16.94 -0.05
C GLU A 94 4.74 -16.68 1.32
N LEU A 95 3.64 -17.38 1.61
CA LEU A 95 2.94 -17.31 2.89
C LEU A 95 3.69 -18.09 3.96
N ILE A 96 3.85 -17.50 5.14
CA ILE A 96 4.51 -18.11 6.31
C ILE A 96 3.64 -17.97 7.57
N PRO A 97 3.86 -18.79 8.63
CA PRO A 97 3.24 -18.54 9.91
C PRO A 97 3.83 -17.28 10.57
N GLU A 98 3.01 -16.49 11.30
CA GLU A 98 3.49 -15.36 12.11
C GLU A 98 3.11 -15.58 13.60
N LEU A 99 1.86 -15.38 14.01
CA LEU A 99 1.37 -15.81 15.34
C LEU A 99 1.03 -17.30 15.37
N ALA A 100 0.64 -17.88 14.24
CA ALA A 100 0.45 -19.31 14.11
C ALA A 100 1.78 -20.04 14.16
N VAL A 101 1.78 -21.29 14.64
CA VAL A 101 2.97 -22.16 14.70
C VAL A 101 3.33 -22.69 13.31
N GLU A 102 2.33 -22.96 12.49
CA GLU A 102 2.50 -23.38 11.08
C GLU A 102 1.38 -22.82 10.21
N VAL A 103 1.55 -22.86 8.89
CA VAL A 103 0.47 -22.62 7.94
C VAL A 103 -0.41 -23.87 7.90
N PRO A 104 -1.68 -23.80 8.32
CA PRO A 104 -2.51 -24.98 8.46
C PRO A 104 -2.87 -25.60 7.10
N LYS A 105 -3.02 -26.91 7.08
CA LYS A 105 -3.51 -27.66 5.92
C LYS A 105 -5.03 -27.80 5.96
N ALA A 106 -5.65 -27.69 4.79
CA ALA A 106 -7.07 -27.92 4.63
C ALA A 106 -7.44 -29.38 4.91
N GLU A 107 -8.39 -29.62 5.80
CA GLU A 107 -8.92 -30.94 6.13
C GLU A 107 -10.40 -30.98 5.78
N PRO A 108 -10.84 -31.86 4.84
CA PRO A 108 -12.26 -31.99 4.54
C PRO A 108 -13.02 -32.59 5.71
N LEU A 109 -14.10 -31.96 6.11
CA LEU A 109 -15.06 -32.50 7.07
C LEU A 109 -16.11 -33.30 6.31
N THR A 110 -16.29 -34.57 6.70
CA THR A 110 -17.27 -35.49 6.09
C THR A 110 -18.50 -35.64 6.95
N GLY A 111 -19.67 -35.52 6.35
CA GLY A 111 -20.96 -35.81 6.96
C GLY A 111 -21.24 -37.31 7.08
N PRO A 112 -22.35 -37.68 7.72
CA PRO A 112 -22.72 -39.08 7.96
C PRO A 112 -22.87 -39.92 6.68
N GLY A 113 -23.14 -39.28 5.52
CA GLY A 113 -23.26 -39.94 4.21
C GLY A 113 -21.94 -40.01 3.42
N GLY A 114 -20.81 -39.52 3.98
CA GLY A 114 -19.52 -39.44 3.30
C GLY A 114 -19.36 -38.20 2.41
N GLU A 115 -20.35 -37.29 2.36
CA GLU A 115 -20.27 -36.00 1.67
C GLU A 115 -19.37 -35.03 2.41
N VAL A 116 -18.66 -34.16 1.68
CA VAL A 116 -17.88 -33.06 2.28
C VAL A 116 -18.84 -31.94 2.69
N VAL A 117 -18.96 -31.70 4.00
CA VAL A 117 -19.85 -30.69 4.62
C VAL A 117 -19.11 -29.42 5.04
N GLY A 118 -17.81 -29.34 4.83
CA GLY A 118 -16.98 -28.19 5.13
C GLY A 118 -15.50 -28.49 5.01
N ILE A 119 -14.68 -27.46 5.16
CA ILE A 119 -13.22 -27.54 5.18
C ILE A 119 -12.73 -26.95 6.49
N ARG A 120 -11.96 -27.74 7.25
CA ARG A 120 -11.35 -27.34 8.52
C ARG A 120 -9.90 -26.95 8.31
N TYR A 121 -9.50 -25.86 8.96
CA TYR A 121 -8.11 -25.44 9.14
C TYR A 121 -7.80 -25.41 10.63
N PRO A 122 -7.03 -26.38 11.18
CA PRO A 122 -6.63 -26.38 12.58
C PRO A 122 -5.50 -25.37 12.79
N PHE A 123 -5.66 -24.49 13.76
CA PHE A 123 -4.65 -23.50 14.15
C PHE A 123 -4.11 -23.77 15.55
N GLU A 124 -2.79 -23.66 15.68
CA GLU A 124 -2.09 -23.50 16.95
C GLU A 124 -1.33 -22.18 16.91
N ILE A 125 -1.44 -21.34 17.95
CA ILE A 125 -0.71 -20.08 18.08
C ILE A 125 0.41 -20.20 19.11
N HIS A 126 1.45 -19.39 18.94
CA HIS A 126 2.57 -19.36 19.87
C HIS A 126 2.13 -18.93 21.28
N SER A 127 2.52 -19.71 22.30
CA SER A 127 2.38 -19.32 23.72
C SER A 127 3.42 -18.26 24.09
N GLY A 128 3.18 -17.50 25.17
CA GLY A 128 4.12 -16.48 25.66
C GLY A 128 4.14 -15.19 24.82
N VAL A 129 3.21 -15.02 23.89
CA VAL A 129 2.98 -13.76 23.18
C VAL A 129 2.13 -12.84 24.05
N HIS A 130 2.58 -11.61 24.30
CA HIS A 130 1.88 -10.64 25.16
C HIS A 130 1.46 -9.41 24.34
N PHE A 131 0.32 -8.84 24.70
CA PHE A 131 -0.04 -7.50 24.28
C PHE A 131 0.93 -6.46 24.84
N ILE A 132 1.06 -5.31 24.15
CA ILE A 132 1.84 -4.18 24.68
C ILE A 132 1.26 -3.70 26.00
N ASP A 133 2.12 -3.18 26.87
CA ASP A 133 1.69 -2.53 28.11
C ASP A 133 0.80 -1.32 27.81
N ASP A 134 -0.43 -1.30 28.35
CA ASP A 134 -1.41 -0.24 28.14
C ASP A 134 -2.35 -0.10 29.35
N PRO A 135 -2.83 1.13 29.66
CA PRO A 135 -3.76 1.37 30.79
C PRO A 135 -5.05 0.56 30.76
N CYS A 136 -5.44 -0.02 29.62
CA CYS A 136 -6.62 -0.88 29.54
C CYS A 136 -6.48 -2.19 30.35
N PHE A 137 -5.25 -2.62 30.63
CA PHE A 137 -5.00 -3.82 31.41
C PHE A 137 -4.86 -3.55 32.92
N PRO A 138 -5.17 -4.53 33.79
CA PRO A 138 -4.89 -4.43 35.20
C PRO A 138 -3.44 -4.12 35.51
N GLY A 139 -3.18 -3.04 36.24
CA GLY A 139 -1.83 -2.56 36.53
C GLY A 139 -1.04 -2.07 35.30
N GLY A 140 -1.69 -1.84 34.16
CA GLY A 140 -1.09 -1.35 32.93
C GLY A 140 -0.18 -2.37 32.22
N LYS A 141 -0.23 -3.65 32.58
CA LYS A 141 0.61 -4.70 32.02
C LYS A 141 -0.16 -5.57 31.02
N GLY A 142 0.37 -5.65 29.79
CA GLY A 142 -0.21 -6.48 28.73
C GLY A 142 -0.25 -7.96 29.13
N ARG A 143 -1.42 -8.56 29.01
CA ARG A 143 -1.59 -9.99 29.23
C ARG A 143 -1.19 -10.83 28.04
N GLU A 144 -1.05 -12.12 28.27
CA GLU A 144 -0.78 -13.09 27.22
C GLU A 144 -1.97 -13.25 26.25
N LEU A 145 -1.65 -13.37 24.96
CA LEU A 145 -2.58 -13.69 23.87
C LEU A 145 -3.11 -15.11 23.99
N LYS A 146 -4.42 -15.31 23.81
CA LYS A 146 -5.09 -16.61 23.79
C LYS A 146 -5.91 -16.78 22.50
N ALA A 147 -6.25 -18.00 22.15
CA ALA A 147 -7.10 -18.32 21.01
C ALA A 147 -8.49 -17.63 21.08
N SER A 148 -8.99 -17.39 22.28
CA SER A 148 -10.24 -16.62 22.51
C SER A 148 -10.15 -15.16 22.05
N ASP A 149 -8.96 -14.56 22.02
CA ASP A 149 -8.78 -13.21 21.48
C ASP A 149 -8.96 -13.17 19.95
N LEU A 150 -8.58 -14.24 19.27
CA LEU A 150 -8.82 -14.38 17.84
C LEU A 150 -10.32 -14.61 17.53
N GLU A 151 -11.02 -15.41 18.35
CA GLU A 151 -12.48 -15.51 18.27
C GLU A 151 -13.12 -14.12 18.43
N PHE A 152 -12.66 -13.33 19.39
CA PHE A 152 -13.13 -11.95 19.59
C PHE A 152 -12.90 -11.08 18.35
N VAL A 153 -11.74 -11.20 17.68
CA VAL A 153 -11.46 -10.48 16.44
C VAL A 153 -12.44 -10.87 15.34
N PHE A 154 -12.72 -12.16 15.13
CA PHE A 154 -13.70 -12.60 14.13
C PHE A 154 -15.11 -12.07 14.44
N LYS A 155 -15.49 -12.01 15.73
CA LYS A 155 -16.75 -11.40 16.16
C LYS A 155 -16.80 -9.90 15.82
N ARG A 156 -15.67 -9.17 15.99
CA ARG A 156 -15.56 -7.77 15.56
C ARG A 156 -15.69 -7.60 14.05
N VAL A 157 -15.03 -8.46 13.24
CA VAL A 157 -15.14 -8.44 11.78
C VAL A 157 -16.59 -8.68 11.33
N ALA A 158 -17.32 -9.55 12.03
CA ALA A 158 -18.72 -9.83 11.76
C ALA A 158 -19.68 -8.71 12.20
N ASP A 159 -19.32 -7.90 13.21
CA ASP A 159 -20.18 -6.86 13.78
C ASP A 159 -20.43 -5.70 12.78
N PRO A 160 -21.70 -5.43 12.39
CA PRO A 160 -22.02 -4.31 11.50
C PRO A 160 -21.55 -2.95 12.01
N ALA A 161 -21.51 -2.74 13.32
CA ALA A 161 -21.11 -1.46 13.92
C ALA A 161 -19.60 -1.18 13.79
N VAL A 162 -18.76 -2.21 13.66
CA VAL A 162 -17.33 -2.08 13.39
C VAL A 162 -17.09 -1.62 11.93
N ASN A 163 -18.01 -1.97 11.03
CA ASN A 163 -17.95 -1.60 9.61
C ASN A 163 -16.66 -2.09 8.92
N CYS A 164 -16.30 -3.36 9.15
CA CYS A 164 -15.14 -3.97 8.51
C CYS A 164 -15.31 -3.99 6.98
N PRO A 165 -14.38 -3.38 6.20
CA PRO A 165 -14.53 -3.24 4.76
C PRO A 165 -14.42 -4.56 3.99
N VAL A 166 -13.85 -5.59 4.61
CA VAL A 166 -13.59 -6.90 3.98
C VAL A 166 -14.46 -8.03 4.54
N PHE A 167 -15.58 -7.68 5.21
CA PHE A 167 -16.49 -8.66 5.79
C PHE A 167 -16.87 -9.79 4.82
N GLN A 168 -17.14 -9.46 3.55
CA GLN A 168 -17.60 -10.43 2.55
C GLN A 168 -16.60 -11.56 2.31
N SER A 169 -15.30 -11.27 2.44
CA SER A 169 -14.26 -12.29 2.25
C SER A 169 -14.24 -13.37 3.34
N PHE A 170 -14.87 -13.10 4.47
CA PHE A 170 -15.02 -14.05 5.58
C PHE A 170 -16.38 -14.77 5.56
N SER A 171 -17.28 -14.48 4.62
CA SER A 171 -18.60 -15.11 4.53
C SER A 171 -18.56 -16.61 4.20
N TYR A 172 -17.40 -17.12 3.77
CA TYR A 172 -17.15 -18.57 3.63
C TYR A 172 -17.04 -19.32 4.97
N ILE A 173 -16.80 -18.61 6.09
CA ILE A 173 -16.77 -19.20 7.43
C ILE A 173 -18.18 -19.63 7.83
N GLN A 174 -18.32 -20.86 8.35
CA GLN A 174 -19.62 -21.39 8.78
C GLN A 174 -20.29 -20.50 9.83
N GLY A 175 -21.54 -20.14 9.61
CA GLY A 175 -22.33 -19.32 10.54
C GLY A 175 -21.93 -17.85 10.62
N PHE A 176 -21.00 -17.36 9.77
CA PHE A 176 -20.49 -15.99 9.85
C PHE A 176 -21.53 -14.94 9.40
N PRO A 177 -22.25 -15.11 8.27
CA PRO A 177 -23.33 -14.21 7.90
C PRO A 177 -24.49 -14.22 8.92
N GLU A 178 -24.85 -15.38 9.44
CA GLU A 178 -25.89 -15.56 10.44
C GLU A 178 -25.54 -14.87 11.76
N TYR A 179 -24.27 -14.98 12.16
CA TYR A 179 -23.76 -14.28 13.34
C TYR A 179 -23.84 -12.77 13.19
N ARG A 180 -23.55 -12.21 12.00
CA ARG A 180 -23.70 -10.79 11.70
C ARG A 180 -25.13 -10.30 11.95
N GLU A 181 -26.12 -11.04 11.44
CA GLU A 181 -27.54 -10.70 11.65
C GLU A 181 -27.94 -10.82 13.13
N LYS A 182 -27.44 -11.82 13.80
CA LYS A 182 -27.68 -12.02 15.25
C LYS A 182 -27.15 -10.84 16.07
N ILE A 183 -25.90 -10.39 15.80
CA ILE A 183 -25.28 -9.23 16.47
C ILE A 183 -26.08 -7.96 16.21
N ARG A 184 -26.54 -7.74 14.96
CA ARG A 184 -27.35 -6.57 14.62
C ARG A 184 -28.62 -6.52 15.45
N THR A 185 -29.36 -7.61 15.49
CA THR A 185 -30.61 -7.72 16.23
C THR A 185 -30.40 -7.54 17.73
N LEU A 186 -29.42 -8.22 18.31
CA LEU A 186 -29.12 -8.10 19.75
C LEU A 186 -28.69 -6.68 20.13
N ARG A 187 -27.91 -6.00 19.29
CA ARG A 187 -27.52 -4.61 19.51
C ARG A 187 -28.74 -3.70 19.57
N GLU A 188 -29.64 -3.80 18.60
CA GLU A 188 -30.89 -3.02 18.54
C GLU A 188 -31.76 -3.27 19.78
N GLU A 189 -31.88 -4.52 20.23
CA GLU A 189 -32.61 -4.90 21.44
C GLU A 189 -31.98 -4.29 22.72
N MET A 190 -30.66 -4.37 22.87
CA MET A 190 -29.94 -3.86 24.02
C MET A 190 -29.97 -2.32 24.08
N GLU A 191 -29.78 -1.65 22.93
CA GLU A 191 -29.88 -0.19 22.83
C GLU A 191 -31.30 0.30 23.19
N LYS A 192 -32.32 -0.39 22.67
CA LYS A 192 -33.71 -0.09 23.00
C LYS A 192 -34.01 -0.25 24.50
N ALA A 193 -33.51 -1.33 25.11
CA ALA A 193 -33.68 -1.57 26.54
C ALA A 193 -33.05 -0.46 27.40
N LEU A 194 -31.86 0.04 27.02
CA LEU A 194 -31.21 1.16 27.72
C LEU A 194 -31.98 2.46 27.54
N MET A 195 -32.52 2.74 26.36
CA MET A 195 -33.37 3.92 26.14
C MET A 195 -34.65 3.83 26.92
N GLU A 196 -35.31 2.67 27.01
CA GLU A 196 -36.50 2.43 27.80
C GLU A 196 -36.22 2.57 29.33
N ALA A 197 -34.99 2.27 29.75
CA ALA A 197 -34.52 2.50 31.13
C ALA A 197 -34.17 3.97 31.43
N GLY A 198 -34.33 4.88 30.45
CA GLY A 198 -34.16 6.33 30.65
C GLY A 198 -32.78 6.88 30.16
N THR A 199 -31.96 6.09 29.52
CA THR A 199 -30.70 6.57 28.89
C THR A 199 -31.05 7.37 27.64
N ALA A 200 -30.52 8.59 27.52
CA ALA A 200 -30.68 9.36 26.28
C ALA A 200 -29.98 8.65 25.11
N LYS A 201 -30.53 8.76 23.90
CA LYS A 201 -30.03 8.05 22.71
C LYS A 201 -28.53 8.30 22.48
N ASP A 202 -28.07 9.52 22.67
CA ASP A 202 -26.64 9.89 22.45
C ASP A 202 -25.72 9.42 23.58
N ASP A 203 -26.30 8.99 24.73
CA ASP A 203 -25.55 8.48 25.89
C ASP A 203 -25.57 6.95 25.99
N VAL A 204 -26.25 6.26 25.04
CA VAL A 204 -26.27 4.79 25.02
C VAL A 204 -24.88 4.25 24.72
N ARG A 205 -24.33 3.49 25.68
CA ARG A 205 -23.04 2.80 25.53
C ARG A 205 -23.23 1.32 25.84
N LEU A 206 -22.97 0.47 24.87
CA LEU A 206 -23.03 -0.98 25.04
C LEU A 206 -21.63 -1.52 25.34
N SER A 207 -21.53 -2.39 26.34
CA SER A 207 -20.34 -3.20 26.50
C SER A 207 -20.26 -4.20 25.34
N VAL A 208 -19.18 -4.10 24.57
CA VAL A 208 -18.94 -4.96 23.40
C VAL A 208 -18.78 -6.42 23.84
N ILE A 209 -18.14 -6.64 24.99
CA ILE A 209 -17.95 -7.99 25.52
C ILE A 209 -19.27 -8.61 25.97
N GLU A 210 -20.17 -7.82 26.58
CA GLU A 210 -21.49 -8.32 26.96
C GLU A 210 -22.31 -8.70 25.74
N LEU A 211 -22.32 -7.85 24.69
CA LEU A 211 -23.00 -8.11 23.44
C LEU A 211 -22.50 -9.42 22.80
N TYR A 212 -21.18 -9.60 22.70
CA TYR A 212 -20.60 -10.79 22.06
C TYR A 212 -20.79 -12.07 22.91
N ASN A 213 -20.82 -11.94 24.23
CA ASN A 213 -21.15 -13.05 25.13
C ASN A 213 -22.62 -13.51 24.95
N ARG A 214 -23.56 -12.54 24.83
CA ARG A 214 -24.96 -12.86 24.54
C ARG A 214 -25.16 -13.46 23.15
N ALA A 215 -24.38 -13.02 22.17
CA ALA A 215 -24.41 -13.58 20.83
C ALA A 215 -23.84 -15.00 20.77
N GLY A 216 -22.93 -15.35 21.69
CA GLY A 216 -22.28 -16.67 21.74
C GLY A 216 -21.15 -16.84 20.70
N PRO A 217 -20.78 -18.08 20.35
CA PRO A 217 -19.72 -18.37 19.38
C PRO A 217 -20.20 -18.19 17.93
N ILE A 218 -19.22 -18.11 17.01
CA ILE A 218 -19.42 -18.29 15.57
C ILE A 218 -19.20 -19.78 15.26
N ASP A 219 -20.11 -20.44 14.56
CA ASP A 219 -20.07 -21.89 14.32
C ASP A 219 -18.74 -22.36 13.70
N GLY A 220 -18.20 -21.56 12.79
CA GLY A 220 -16.97 -21.86 12.07
C GLY A 220 -15.68 -21.41 12.81
N ILE A 221 -15.79 -20.81 14.01
CA ILE A 221 -14.62 -20.46 14.85
C ILE A 221 -14.75 -21.22 16.15
N ARG A 222 -13.99 -22.29 16.30
CA ARG A 222 -14.09 -23.18 17.47
C ARG A 222 -12.81 -23.16 18.28
N VAL A 223 -12.81 -22.47 19.41
CA VAL A 223 -11.71 -22.48 20.37
C VAL A 223 -11.65 -23.87 21.03
N THR A 224 -10.54 -24.57 20.84
CA THR A 224 -10.32 -25.95 21.34
C THR A 224 -9.36 -26.01 22.52
N GLY A 225 -8.64 -24.91 22.78
CA GLY A 225 -7.71 -24.77 23.91
C GLY A 225 -7.22 -23.34 24.05
N ASP A 226 -6.35 -23.08 25.01
CA ASP A 226 -5.80 -21.74 25.25
C ASP A 226 -5.07 -21.18 24.02
N TYR A 227 -4.44 -22.04 23.22
CA TYR A 227 -3.62 -21.67 22.06
C TYR A 227 -4.08 -22.36 20.78
N THR A 228 -5.22 -23.04 20.80
CA THR A 228 -5.71 -23.80 19.64
C THR A 228 -7.15 -23.44 19.28
N PHE A 229 -7.42 -23.35 17.99
CA PHE A 229 -8.77 -23.19 17.47
C PHE A 229 -8.89 -23.77 16.06
N ASP A 230 -10.11 -24.09 15.67
CA ASP A 230 -10.44 -24.52 14.31
C ASP A 230 -11.13 -23.39 13.55
N LEU A 231 -10.68 -23.12 12.33
CA LEU A 231 -11.41 -22.32 11.34
C LEU A 231 -12.11 -23.27 10.37
N ILE A 232 -13.42 -23.18 10.27
CA ILE A 232 -14.24 -24.08 9.44
C ILE A 232 -14.97 -23.28 8.38
N LEU A 233 -14.73 -23.64 7.12
CA LEU A 233 -15.40 -23.05 5.96
C LEU A 233 -16.55 -23.95 5.49
N SER A 234 -17.60 -23.32 4.96
CA SER A 234 -18.73 -24.02 4.34
C SER A 234 -18.35 -24.68 3.01
N ASN A 235 -17.42 -24.09 2.27
CA ASN A 235 -16.91 -24.55 0.99
C ASN A 235 -15.40 -24.34 0.91
N SER A 236 -14.74 -24.99 -0.07
CA SER A 236 -13.32 -24.76 -0.34
C SER A 236 -13.10 -23.29 -0.76
N TYR A 237 -12.22 -22.60 -0.08
CA TYR A 237 -11.74 -21.26 -0.40
C TYR A 237 -10.32 -21.10 0.15
N PRO A 238 -9.29 -21.62 -0.57
CA PRO A 238 -7.91 -21.61 -0.10
C PRO A 238 -7.37 -20.21 0.16
N GLN A 239 -7.89 -19.18 -0.51
CA GLN A 239 -7.52 -17.78 -0.37
C GLN A 239 -7.81 -17.22 1.02
N ILE A 240 -8.62 -17.90 1.84
CA ILE A 240 -8.84 -17.51 3.23
C ILE A 240 -7.52 -17.34 4.00
N LEU A 241 -6.50 -18.15 3.68
CA LEU A 241 -5.19 -18.07 4.34
C LEU A 241 -4.49 -16.72 4.07
N TYR A 242 -4.67 -16.14 2.89
CA TYR A 242 -4.15 -14.80 2.59
C TYR A 242 -4.88 -13.70 3.38
N TRP A 243 -6.20 -13.85 3.58
CA TRP A 243 -6.96 -12.95 4.45
C TRP A 243 -6.48 -13.00 5.89
N LEU A 244 -5.98 -14.17 6.35
CA LEU A 244 -5.38 -14.33 7.67
C LEU A 244 -3.97 -13.73 7.79
N ALA A 245 -3.34 -13.36 6.67
CA ALA A 245 -2.10 -12.59 6.62
C ALA A 245 -2.34 -11.08 6.53
N MET A 246 -3.60 -10.65 6.45
CA MET A 246 -3.96 -9.23 6.44
C MET A 246 -4.27 -8.72 7.86
N ARG A 247 -4.12 -7.40 8.05
CA ARG A 247 -4.31 -6.75 9.36
C ARG A 247 -5.71 -6.88 9.96
N PHE A 248 -6.73 -7.17 9.14
CA PHE A 248 -8.13 -7.26 9.60
C PHE A 248 -8.38 -8.36 10.61
N VAL A 249 -7.50 -9.36 10.69
CA VAL A 249 -7.54 -10.43 11.70
C VAL A 249 -6.40 -10.35 12.71
N SER A 250 -5.74 -9.19 12.80
CA SER A 250 -4.75 -8.95 13.84
C SER A 250 -5.38 -9.02 15.23
N ALA A 251 -4.66 -9.63 16.16
CA ALA A 251 -5.14 -9.80 17.52
C ALA A 251 -5.34 -8.46 18.24
N VAL A 252 -6.55 -8.25 18.76
CA VAL A 252 -6.96 -7.08 19.53
C VAL A 252 -7.53 -7.55 20.86
N PRO A 253 -7.05 -7.04 22.01
CA PRO A 253 -7.61 -7.42 23.29
C PRO A 253 -8.96 -6.74 23.50
N TRP A 254 -9.95 -7.49 24.00
CA TRP A 254 -11.28 -6.96 24.28
C TRP A 254 -11.24 -5.82 25.31
N GLU A 255 -10.27 -5.87 26.22
CA GLU A 255 -10.07 -4.82 27.25
C GLU A 255 -9.79 -3.46 26.62
N ALA A 256 -8.99 -3.41 25.53
CA ALA A 256 -8.70 -2.15 24.86
C ALA A 256 -9.93 -1.59 24.16
N VAL A 257 -10.70 -2.44 23.49
CA VAL A 257 -11.93 -2.02 22.82
C VAL A 257 -12.95 -1.48 23.84
N ASP A 258 -13.15 -2.18 24.95
CA ASP A 258 -14.10 -1.79 25.98
C ASP A 258 -13.64 -0.54 26.75
N TYR A 259 -12.33 -0.47 27.10
CA TYR A 259 -11.74 0.65 27.84
C TYR A 259 -11.78 1.97 27.07
N TYR A 260 -11.46 1.94 25.77
CA TYR A 260 -11.39 3.13 24.92
C TYR A 260 -12.73 3.46 24.24
N HIS A 261 -13.72 2.58 24.30
CA HIS A 261 -15.03 2.82 23.71
C HIS A 261 -15.72 4.05 24.31
N GLY A 262 -16.03 5.04 23.47
CA GLY A 262 -16.71 6.27 23.91
C GLY A 262 -15.91 7.16 24.86
N ARG A 263 -14.60 6.95 24.98
CA ARG A 263 -13.70 7.77 25.81
C ARG A 263 -13.25 9.03 25.07
N GLU A 264 -14.23 9.85 24.64
CA GLU A 264 -13.97 11.17 24.03
C GLU A 264 -13.33 12.17 24.99
N ASP A 265 -13.32 11.86 26.29
CA ASP A 265 -12.63 12.62 27.35
C ASP A 265 -11.11 12.47 27.33
N LEU A 266 -10.57 11.41 26.67
CA LEU A 266 -9.14 11.18 26.53
C LEU A 266 -8.61 11.86 25.28
N PHE A 267 -7.74 12.85 25.47
CA PHE A 267 -7.09 13.57 24.39
C PHE A 267 -5.57 13.54 24.53
N VAL A 268 -4.89 13.35 23.39
CA VAL A 268 -3.46 13.61 23.27
C VAL A 268 -3.27 14.69 22.21
N LYS A 269 -2.78 15.86 22.65
CA LYS A 269 -2.56 17.03 21.76
C LYS A 269 -3.77 17.36 20.88
N GLY A 270 -4.97 17.28 21.45
CA GLY A 270 -6.23 17.61 20.76
C GLY A 270 -6.81 16.52 19.87
N VAL A 271 -6.23 15.32 19.86
CA VAL A 271 -6.76 14.16 19.15
C VAL A 271 -7.51 13.28 20.14
N PRO A 272 -8.81 12.95 19.89
CA PRO A 272 -9.53 11.96 20.68
C PRO A 272 -8.78 10.63 20.68
N MET A 273 -8.68 10.01 21.84
CA MET A 273 -7.96 8.74 22.03
C MET A 273 -8.98 7.61 22.27
N ASP A 274 -9.97 7.51 21.40
CA ASP A 274 -10.81 6.34 21.32
C ASP A 274 -10.04 5.14 20.71
N PHE A 275 -10.64 3.96 20.66
CA PHE A 275 -9.96 2.78 20.13
C PHE A 275 -9.47 2.95 18.69
N THR A 276 -10.14 3.80 17.88
CA THR A 276 -9.73 4.06 16.48
C THR A 276 -8.39 4.80 16.36
N MET A 277 -7.91 5.40 17.45
CA MET A 277 -6.63 6.09 17.52
C MET A 277 -5.69 5.51 18.58
N ARG A 278 -6.06 4.42 19.25
CA ARG A 278 -5.27 3.80 20.32
C ARG A 278 -4.99 2.32 20.05
N PRO A 279 -4.05 2.00 19.14
CA PRO A 279 -3.70 0.62 18.84
C PRO A 279 -3.04 -0.07 20.03
N VAL A 280 -3.56 -1.24 20.39
CA VAL A 280 -3.03 -2.15 21.41
C VAL A 280 -2.92 -3.54 20.79
N GLY A 281 -1.72 -3.92 20.39
CA GLY A 281 -1.45 -5.20 19.72
C GLY A 281 -0.27 -5.94 20.35
N THR A 282 0.23 -6.95 19.64
CA THR A 282 1.36 -7.79 20.06
C THR A 282 2.67 -7.43 19.38
N GLY A 283 2.67 -6.43 18.49
CA GLY A 283 3.74 -6.14 17.55
C GLY A 283 5.06 -5.66 18.19
N ALA A 284 6.08 -5.63 17.35
CA ALA A 284 7.45 -5.30 17.74
C ALA A 284 7.65 -3.82 18.13
N TYR A 285 6.70 -2.94 17.81
CA TYR A 285 6.78 -1.51 18.11
C TYR A 285 5.47 -0.99 18.70
N ARG A 286 5.59 0.08 19.51
CA ARG A 286 4.46 0.80 20.11
C ARG A 286 4.62 2.31 19.94
N PHE A 287 3.51 3.03 19.92
CA PHE A 287 3.52 4.50 19.88
C PHE A 287 4.11 5.09 21.17
N GLN A 288 4.85 6.19 20.99
CA GLN A 288 5.33 7.04 22.09
C GLN A 288 4.38 8.24 22.20
N TRP A 289 3.32 8.06 22.99
CA TRP A 289 2.16 8.98 23.01
C TRP A 289 2.45 10.40 23.49
N ASP A 290 3.43 10.58 24.38
CA ASP A 290 3.89 11.89 24.84
C ASP A 290 4.62 12.70 23.75
N GLU A 291 5.14 12.02 22.73
CA GLU A 291 5.77 12.63 21.56
C GLU A 291 4.89 12.57 20.30
N PHE A 292 3.71 11.99 20.39
CA PHE A 292 2.81 11.83 19.26
C PHE A 292 2.19 13.17 18.84
N ASN A 293 2.32 13.50 17.55
CA ASN A 293 1.59 14.58 16.90
C ASN A 293 1.35 14.19 15.43
N ARG A 294 0.15 13.72 15.12
CA ARG A 294 -0.19 13.20 13.80
C ARG A 294 -0.03 14.22 12.67
N GLU A 295 -0.11 15.53 12.97
CA GLU A 295 0.00 16.60 11.97
C GLU A 295 1.45 17.05 11.75
N SER A 296 2.42 16.46 12.42
CA SER A 296 3.84 16.84 12.25
C SER A 296 4.82 15.69 12.43
N ARG A 297 4.72 14.92 13.52
CA ARG A 297 5.68 13.85 13.87
C ARG A 297 5.01 12.71 14.60
N ILE A 298 5.30 11.50 14.15
CA ILE A 298 4.91 10.26 14.82
C ILE A 298 6.17 9.53 15.26
N VAL A 299 6.18 9.11 16.51
CA VAL A 299 7.30 8.39 17.13
C VAL A 299 6.80 7.03 17.61
N MET A 300 7.52 5.99 17.23
CA MET A 300 7.34 4.65 17.77
C MET A 300 8.65 4.15 18.36
N VAL A 301 8.54 3.36 19.40
CA VAL A 301 9.69 2.73 20.07
C VAL A 301 9.51 1.23 20.09
N ARG A 302 10.63 0.50 20.12
CA ARG A 302 10.58 -0.96 20.24
C ARG A 302 9.78 -1.38 21.47
N ASN A 303 8.99 -2.41 21.33
CA ASN A 303 8.34 -3.09 22.42
C ASN A 303 9.32 -4.03 23.09
N GLU A 304 9.86 -3.66 24.25
CA GLU A 304 10.85 -4.47 24.97
C GLU A 304 10.28 -5.81 25.50
N ASN A 305 8.95 -5.93 25.54
CA ASN A 305 8.26 -7.17 25.89
C ASN A 305 7.87 -8.01 24.65
N TRP A 306 8.28 -7.61 23.45
CA TRP A 306 7.97 -8.36 22.25
C TRP A 306 8.60 -9.76 22.30
N TRP A 307 7.79 -10.79 22.09
CA TRP A 307 8.20 -12.19 22.20
C TRP A 307 9.38 -12.57 21.28
N GLY A 308 9.54 -11.86 20.12
CA GLY A 308 10.65 -12.06 19.20
C GLY A 308 12.02 -11.66 19.75
N LEU A 309 12.10 -10.89 20.85
CA LEU A 309 13.35 -10.60 21.57
C LEU A 309 13.81 -11.76 22.43
N GLY A 310 12.94 -12.72 22.71
CA GLY A 310 13.22 -13.93 23.45
C GLY A 310 14.13 -14.92 22.70
N GLU A 311 14.13 -16.17 23.17
CA GLU A 311 14.98 -17.25 22.65
C GLU A 311 14.33 -18.01 21.48
N ARG A 312 13.04 -17.80 21.23
CA ARG A 312 12.32 -18.47 20.15
C ARG A 312 12.81 -17.98 18.79
N GLU A 313 13.22 -18.91 17.95
CA GLU A 313 13.74 -18.64 16.61
C GLU A 313 12.72 -19.07 15.55
N VAL A 314 12.13 -18.09 14.88
CA VAL A 314 11.22 -18.27 13.75
C VAL A 314 11.71 -17.38 12.61
N SER A 315 12.16 -18.00 11.51
CA SER A 315 12.65 -17.28 10.33
C SER A 315 11.59 -16.32 9.81
N ASP A 316 12.01 -15.16 9.35
CA ASP A 316 11.17 -14.05 8.84
C ASP A 316 10.20 -13.43 9.89
N VAL A 317 10.10 -13.98 11.08
CA VAL A 317 9.19 -13.50 12.13
C VAL A 317 9.95 -12.91 13.32
N THR A 318 10.89 -13.65 13.91
CA THR A 318 11.73 -13.23 15.03
C THR A 318 13.20 -13.15 14.67
N ARG A 319 13.60 -13.81 13.58
CA ARG A 319 14.95 -13.84 13.03
C ARG A 319 14.93 -13.40 11.57
N PHE A 320 16.02 -12.74 11.16
CA PHE A 320 16.26 -12.45 9.74
C PHE A 320 16.45 -13.79 8.98
N PRO A 321 15.88 -13.92 7.75
CA PRO A 321 16.02 -15.17 7.00
C PRO A 321 17.48 -15.58 6.80
N GLU A 322 17.76 -16.88 6.89
CA GLU A 322 19.11 -17.43 6.72
C GLU A 322 19.54 -17.50 5.26
N GLU A 323 18.57 -17.67 4.35
CA GLU A 323 18.82 -17.73 2.91
C GLU A 323 18.54 -16.36 2.25
N PRO A 324 19.44 -15.85 1.40
CA PRO A 324 19.34 -14.52 0.83
C PRO A 324 18.24 -14.35 -0.24
N GLY A 325 17.42 -15.37 -0.51
CA GLY A 325 16.44 -15.35 -1.57
C GLY A 325 17.06 -15.57 -2.97
N SER A 326 16.32 -15.24 -4.03
CA SER A 326 16.73 -15.51 -5.40
C SER A 326 18.04 -14.79 -5.82
N PRO A 327 18.77 -15.31 -6.84
CA PRO A 327 20.01 -14.71 -7.36
C PRO A 327 19.90 -13.23 -7.78
N GLU A 328 18.69 -12.74 -8.03
CA GLU A 328 18.42 -11.33 -8.36
C GLU A 328 18.69 -10.37 -7.20
N ASN A 329 18.84 -10.91 -5.98
CA ASN A 329 19.17 -10.17 -4.77
C ASN A 329 20.69 -10.00 -4.55
N VAL A 330 21.53 -10.01 -5.57
CA VAL A 330 23.00 -10.00 -5.44
C VAL A 330 23.53 -8.82 -4.63
N GLU A 331 22.92 -7.63 -4.75
CA GLU A 331 23.28 -6.47 -3.89
C GLU A 331 22.84 -6.64 -2.43
N LEU A 332 21.78 -7.42 -2.20
CA LEU A 332 21.31 -7.80 -0.87
C LEU A 332 22.22 -8.83 -0.21
N ASN A 333 22.93 -9.65 -0.97
CA ASN A 333 23.81 -10.71 -0.47
C ASN A 333 25.00 -10.18 0.35
N ILE A 334 25.48 -8.95 0.08
CA ILE A 334 26.65 -8.37 0.78
C ILE A 334 26.37 -8.20 2.28
N TRP A 335 25.16 -7.82 2.69
CA TRP A 335 24.80 -7.67 4.09
C TRP A 335 23.95 -8.83 4.62
N ALA A 336 23.39 -9.68 3.74
CA ALA A 336 22.64 -10.86 4.17
C ALA A 336 23.52 -11.83 4.98
N GLU A 337 24.78 -12.02 4.60
CA GLU A 337 25.74 -12.80 5.37
C GLU A 337 26.02 -12.21 6.77
N GLU A 338 26.00 -10.86 6.91
CA GLU A 338 26.23 -10.21 8.19
C GLU A 338 25.06 -10.32 9.16
N ILE A 339 23.82 -10.39 8.66
CA ILE A 339 22.60 -10.30 9.48
C ILE A 339 21.74 -11.55 9.45
N SER A 340 22.07 -12.54 8.62
CA SER A 340 21.41 -13.85 8.56
C SER A 340 21.24 -14.46 9.96
N GLY A 341 20.05 -14.96 10.26
CA GLY A 341 19.70 -15.55 11.56
C GLY A 341 19.69 -14.59 12.76
N ARG A 342 20.05 -13.30 12.57
CA ARG A 342 20.01 -12.31 13.67
C ARG A 342 18.58 -12.00 14.10
N LYS A 343 18.42 -11.65 15.40
CA LYS A 343 17.14 -11.15 15.92
C LYS A 343 16.64 -9.95 15.12
N LEU A 344 15.35 -9.92 14.83
CA LEU A 344 14.67 -8.77 14.22
C LEU A 344 14.47 -7.63 15.22
N ALA A 345 13.81 -6.54 14.77
CA ALA A 345 13.50 -5.35 15.54
C ALA A 345 14.74 -4.70 16.16
N LYS A 346 15.81 -4.53 15.37
CA LYS A 346 17.08 -3.88 15.79
C LYS A 346 16.94 -2.37 15.95
N ILE A 347 15.96 -1.75 15.31
CA ILE A 347 15.67 -0.33 15.44
C ILE A 347 15.06 -0.09 16.82
N ASP A 348 15.68 0.76 17.64
CA ASP A 348 15.16 1.06 18.99
C ASP A 348 14.03 2.09 18.92
N ARG A 349 14.09 3.00 17.93
CA ARG A 349 13.18 4.12 17.77
C ARG A 349 12.98 4.44 16.30
N VAL A 350 11.74 4.75 15.94
CA VAL A 350 11.37 5.21 14.59
C VAL A 350 10.73 6.56 14.69
N GLU A 351 11.19 7.50 13.87
CA GLU A 351 10.64 8.84 13.78
C GLU A 351 10.16 9.13 12.36
N TRP A 352 8.87 9.37 12.21
CA TRP A 352 8.28 9.82 10.96
C TRP A 352 7.89 11.28 11.05
N TYR A 353 8.21 12.03 10.00
CA TYR A 353 7.86 13.44 9.85
C TYR A 353 6.85 13.62 8.71
N LEU A 354 5.87 14.49 8.90
CA LEU A 354 4.89 14.80 7.85
C LEU A 354 5.55 15.61 6.73
N GLU A 355 5.65 15.01 5.54
CA GLU A 355 6.23 15.63 4.34
C GLU A 355 5.32 15.36 3.14
N ARG A 356 4.52 16.33 2.78
CA ARG A 356 3.56 16.19 1.69
C ARG A 356 4.22 16.23 0.32
N GLU A 357 5.26 17.06 0.17
CA GLU A 357 5.95 17.29 -1.10
C GLU A 357 7.09 16.28 -1.33
N SER A 358 7.06 15.58 -2.47
CA SER A 358 8.05 14.55 -2.83
C SER A 358 9.46 15.12 -2.96
N LEU A 359 9.60 16.30 -3.57
CA LEU A 359 10.90 16.94 -3.77
C LEU A 359 11.52 17.41 -2.45
N SER A 360 10.71 17.95 -1.51
CA SER A 360 11.17 18.31 -0.17
C SER A 360 11.73 17.10 0.57
N ARG A 361 10.96 16.00 0.56
CA ARG A 361 11.36 14.73 1.17
C ARG A 361 12.66 14.19 0.58
N PHE A 362 12.78 14.19 -0.74
CA PHE A 362 13.97 13.74 -1.44
C PHE A 362 15.20 14.62 -1.11
N ASN A 363 15.07 15.95 -1.06
CA ASN A 363 16.14 16.84 -0.69
C ASN A 363 16.61 16.61 0.76
N LYS A 364 15.68 16.33 1.68
CA LYS A 364 16.02 15.96 3.06
C LYS A 364 16.75 14.60 3.12
N PHE A 365 16.35 13.63 2.31
CA PHE A 365 17.08 12.37 2.17
C PHE A 365 18.52 12.61 1.69
N LEU A 366 18.72 13.40 0.63
CA LEU A 366 20.06 13.73 0.12
C LEU A 366 20.95 14.45 1.15
N GLN A 367 20.35 15.09 2.15
CA GLN A 367 21.04 15.76 3.25
C GLN A 367 21.22 14.86 4.49
N GLY A 368 20.77 13.61 4.45
CA GLY A 368 20.88 12.65 5.55
C GLY A 368 19.86 12.83 6.67
N TYR A 369 18.73 13.53 6.43
CA TYR A 369 17.64 13.63 7.40
C TYR A 369 16.79 12.35 7.42
N TYR A 370 16.66 11.66 6.29
CA TYR A 370 15.92 10.41 6.16
C TYR A 370 16.84 9.30 5.69
N ASP A 371 16.63 8.09 6.18
CA ASP A 371 17.45 6.93 5.86
C ASP A 371 17.08 6.29 4.50
N GLY A 372 15.86 6.53 4.02
CA GLY A 372 15.39 6.09 2.71
C GLY A 372 14.46 7.09 2.02
N SER A 373 14.30 6.99 0.70
CA SER A 373 13.40 7.81 -0.11
C SER A 373 13.06 7.15 -1.43
N ALA A 374 11.84 7.36 -1.92
CA ALA A 374 11.53 7.13 -3.33
C ALA A 374 12.22 8.18 -4.21
N VAL A 375 12.40 7.88 -5.50
CA VAL A 375 12.93 8.82 -6.49
C VAL A 375 11.78 9.67 -7.03
N PRO A 376 11.80 11.02 -6.86
CA PRO A 376 10.81 11.87 -7.52
C PRO A 376 10.99 11.85 -9.04
N LEU A 377 9.89 11.82 -9.79
CA LEU A 377 9.93 11.83 -11.27
C LEU A 377 10.76 12.99 -11.83
N GLU A 378 10.65 14.18 -11.23
CA GLU A 378 11.38 15.40 -11.65
C GLU A 378 12.90 15.32 -11.41
N SER A 379 13.34 14.36 -10.62
CA SER A 379 14.77 14.17 -10.29
C SER A 379 15.33 12.88 -10.88
N PHE A 380 14.51 12.11 -11.59
CA PHE A 380 14.87 10.76 -12.04
C PHE A 380 16.16 10.72 -12.83
N ASP A 381 16.30 11.52 -13.90
CA ASP A 381 17.48 11.56 -14.78
C ASP A 381 18.78 11.98 -14.07
N LYS A 382 18.64 12.71 -12.94
CA LYS A 382 19.79 13.12 -12.11
C LYS A 382 20.25 12.01 -11.17
N VAL A 383 19.38 11.07 -10.90
CA VAL A 383 19.58 9.96 -9.95
C VAL A 383 19.89 8.66 -10.64
N ILE A 384 19.13 8.34 -11.67
CA ILE A 384 19.18 7.08 -12.43
C ILE A 384 19.59 7.37 -13.88
N GLN A 385 20.53 6.60 -14.41
CA GLN A 385 20.93 6.58 -15.81
C GLN A 385 21.22 5.15 -16.23
N ASN A 386 20.70 4.73 -17.36
CA ASN A 386 20.81 3.36 -17.87
C ASN A 386 20.39 2.31 -16.81
N ASP A 387 19.28 2.59 -16.12
CA ASP A 387 18.72 1.73 -15.09
C ASP A 387 19.60 1.53 -13.82
N GLU A 388 20.63 2.36 -13.65
CA GLU A 388 21.56 2.35 -12.51
C GLU A 388 21.67 3.72 -11.85
N LEU A 389 22.15 3.74 -10.60
CA LEU A 389 22.50 5.00 -9.93
C LEU A 389 23.62 5.73 -10.67
N THR A 390 23.49 7.05 -10.79
CA THR A 390 24.58 7.88 -11.27
C THR A 390 25.80 7.78 -10.35
N SER A 391 27.01 8.02 -10.90
CA SER A 391 28.24 8.02 -10.12
C SER A 391 28.20 9.02 -8.95
N GLY A 392 27.52 10.17 -9.14
CA GLY A 392 27.34 11.17 -8.12
C GLY A 392 26.51 10.70 -6.91
N MET A 393 25.50 9.83 -7.12
CA MET A 393 24.73 9.22 -6.05
C MET A 393 25.52 8.11 -5.36
N ARG A 394 26.16 7.23 -6.13
CA ARG A 394 27.03 6.19 -5.56
C ARG A 394 28.15 6.74 -4.69
N SER A 395 28.78 7.82 -5.10
CA SER A 395 29.86 8.47 -4.32
C SER A 395 29.40 9.07 -2.97
N LYS A 396 28.09 9.30 -2.82
CA LYS A 396 27.47 9.73 -1.55
C LYS A 396 27.09 8.56 -0.63
N GLY A 397 27.41 7.32 -1.01
CA GLY A 397 26.99 6.13 -0.28
C GLY A 397 25.50 5.82 -0.41
N ILE A 398 24.83 6.33 -1.48
CA ILE A 398 23.44 6.01 -1.76
C ILE A 398 23.40 4.68 -2.52
N ARG A 399 22.43 3.84 -2.16
CA ARG A 399 22.13 2.55 -2.75
C ARG A 399 20.73 2.59 -3.38
N LEU A 400 20.52 1.73 -4.35
CA LEU A 400 19.25 1.55 -5.04
C LEU A 400 18.78 0.11 -4.85
N VAL A 401 17.51 -0.06 -4.52
CA VAL A 401 16.82 -1.34 -4.60
C VAL A 401 15.62 -1.19 -5.50
N LYS A 402 15.36 -2.22 -6.31
CA LYS A 402 14.23 -2.30 -7.22
C LYS A 402 13.37 -3.50 -6.83
N ASP A 403 12.05 -3.35 -6.98
CA ASP A 403 11.12 -4.48 -6.87
C ASP A 403 9.89 -4.21 -7.75
N PHE A 404 9.20 -5.27 -8.17
CA PHE A 404 7.96 -5.14 -8.91
C PHE A 404 6.81 -4.81 -7.97
N GLY A 405 5.95 -3.87 -8.39
CA GLY A 405 4.65 -3.71 -7.76
C GLY A 405 3.73 -4.89 -8.10
N LEU A 406 2.98 -5.39 -7.13
CA LEU A 406 1.88 -6.31 -7.41
C LEU A 406 0.64 -5.48 -7.80
N ASP A 407 0.73 -4.82 -8.94
CA ASP A 407 -0.30 -3.90 -9.42
C ASP A 407 -0.50 -4.00 -10.94
N ILE A 408 -1.62 -3.48 -11.38
CA ILE A 408 -1.95 -3.26 -12.79
C ILE A 408 -2.63 -1.92 -12.96
N PHE A 409 -2.14 -1.09 -13.87
CA PHE A 409 -2.87 0.06 -14.38
C PHE A 409 -3.42 -0.28 -15.76
N TYR A 410 -4.70 -0.01 -15.97
CA TYR A 410 -5.42 -0.44 -17.15
C TYR A 410 -6.41 0.62 -17.65
N ILE A 411 -6.78 0.51 -18.90
CA ILE A 411 -7.95 1.14 -19.47
C ILE A 411 -9.02 0.04 -19.60
N ALA A 412 -10.25 0.36 -19.30
CA ALA A 412 -11.35 -0.59 -19.40
C ALA A 412 -12.57 0.00 -20.10
N PHE A 413 -13.38 -0.90 -20.62
CA PHE A 413 -14.64 -0.59 -21.28
C PHE A 413 -15.82 -0.96 -20.39
N ASN A 414 -16.85 -0.11 -20.37
CA ASN A 414 -18.13 -0.50 -19.80
C ASN A 414 -18.78 -1.54 -20.72
N MET A 415 -18.74 -2.78 -20.32
CA MET A 415 -19.24 -3.89 -21.15
C MET A 415 -20.78 -3.91 -21.26
N GLN A 416 -21.49 -3.06 -20.50
CA GLN A 416 -22.94 -2.86 -20.64
C GLN A 416 -23.31 -1.64 -21.49
N ASP A 417 -22.32 -0.93 -22.08
CA ASP A 417 -22.56 0.20 -23.00
C ASP A 417 -22.83 -0.29 -24.42
N ASP A 418 -23.84 0.33 -25.09
CA ASP A 418 -24.25 -0.07 -26.43
C ASP A 418 -23.21 0.30 -27.53
N THR A 419 -22.23 1.16 -27.25
CA THR A 419 -21.22 1.63 -28.22
C THR A 419 -19.93 0.82 -28.14
N VAL A 420 -19.39 0.64 -26.94
CA VAL A 420 -18.09 -0.02 -26.73
C VAL A 420 -18.20 -1.42 -26.11
N GLY A 421 -19.33 -1.73 -25.50
CA GLY A 421 -19.50 -2.93 -24.67
C GLY A 421 -19.93 -4.18 -25.42
N ALA A 422 -20.17 -5.22 -24.64
CA ALA A 422 -20.85 -6.46 -25.02
C ALA A 422 -22.00 -6.72 -24.04
N PRO A 423 -23.04 -5.87 -24.05
CA PRO A 423 -24.07 -5.91 -23.02
C PRO A 423 -24.85 -7.22 -23.02
N VAL A 424 -25.31 -7.64 -21.86
CA VAL A 424 -26.24 -8.80 -21.72
C VAL A 424 -27.48 -8.60 -22.57
N LYS A 425 -27.91 -7.34 -22.72
CA LYS A 425 -28.97 -6.93 -23.63
C LYS A 425 -28.73 -5.52 -24.11
N PHE A 426 -28.72 -5.29 -25.43
CA PHE A 426 -28.62 -3.93 -25.96
C PHE A 426 -29.88 -3.13 -25.61
N LYS A 427 -29.66 -1.87 -25.20
CA LYS A 427 -30.76 -0.90 -24.94
C LYS A 427 -31.47 -0.54 -26.23
N ASN A 428 -30.74 -0.52 -27.35
CA ASN A 428 -31.30 -0.24 -28.69
C ASN A 428 -31.84 -1.53 -29.31
N PRO A 429 -33.15 -1.61 -29.58
CA PRO A 429 -33.78 -2.84 -30.15
C PRO A 429 -33.21 -3.23 -31.51
N LYS A 430 -32.70 -2.30 -32.32
CA LYS A 430 -32.09 -2.61 -33.63
C LYS A 430 -30.74 -3.31 -33.47
N LEU A 431 -29.99 -2.98 -32.44
CA LEU A 431 -28.72 -3.64 -32.09
C LEU A 431 -29.02 -5.05 -31.53
N GLU A 432 -30.02 -5.14 -30.66
CA GLU A 432 -30.44 -6.43 -30.10
C GLU A 432 -30.95 -7.42 -31.17
N ALA A 433 -31.61 -6.94 -32.20
CA ALA A 433 -32.06 -7.79 -33.32
C ALA A 433 -30.89 -8.40 -34.12
N ASN A 434 -29.70 -7.82 -34.09
CA ASN A 434 -28.47 -8.28 -34.76
C ASN A 434 -27.35 -8.56 -33.73
N ARG A 435 -27.73 -9.07 -32.56
CA ARG A 435 -26.89 -9.18 -31.38
C ARG A 435 -25.50 -9.80 -31.65
N GLU A 436 -25.45 -10.97 -32.28
CA GLU A 436 -24.19 -11.68 -32.50
C GLU A 436 -23.20 -10.87 -33.36
N GLU A 437 -23.67 -10.29 -34.46
CA GLU A 437 -22.85 -9.42 -35.32
C GLU A 437 -22.37 -8.18 -34.56
N GLU A 438 -23.26 -7.54 -33.81
CA GLU A 438 -22.95 -6.34 -33.06
C GLU A 438 -21.97 -6.60 -31.92
N LEU A 439 -22.01 -7.76 -31.27
CA LEU A 439 -21.01 -8.18 -30.26
C LEU A 439 -19.63 -8.36 -30.90
N ILE A 440 -19.53 -9.00 -32.06
CA ILE A 440 -18.26 -9.16 -32.82
C ILE A 440 -17.72 -7.80 -33.23
N ARG A 441 -18.55 -6.90 -33.74
CA ARG A 441 -18.14 -5.55 -34.14
C ARG A 441 -17.52 -4.77 -33.00
N ARG A 442 -18.14 -4.78 -31.82
CA ARG A 442 -17.62 -4.07 -30.63
C ARG A 442 -16.37 -4.72 -30.07
N ARG A 443 -16.25 -6.04 -30.13
CA ARG A 443 -15.01 -6.74 -29.78
C ARG A 443 -13.85 -6.21 -30.65
N LYS A 444 -14.03 -6.18 -31.97
CA LYS A 444 -13.02 -5.68 -32.91
C LYS A 444 -12.69 -4.19 -32.68
N LEU A 445 -13.68 -3.37 -32.31
CA LEU A 445 -13.45 -1.98 -31.94
C LEU A 445 -12.51 -1.89 -30.71
N ARG A 446 -12.78 -2.63 -29.63
CA ARG A 446 -11.94 -2.65 -28.43
C ARG A 446 -10.52 -3.16 -28.72
N GLN A 447 -10.40 -4.22 -29.52
CA GLN A 447 -9.12 -4.76 -29.97
C GLN A 447 -8.33 -3.73 -30.80
N ALA A 448 -8.99 -3.00 -31.72
CA ALA A 448 -8.39 -1.92 -32.49
C ALA A 448 -7.91 -0.77 -31.59
N MET A 449 -8.73 -0.36 -30.62
CA MET A 449 -8.35 0.66 -29.64
C MET A 449 -7.15 0.24 -28.77
N SER A 450 -7.05 -1.05 -28.41
CA SER A 450 -5.94 -1.61 -27.69
C SER A 450 -4.61 -1.54 -28.48
N LEU A 451 -4.65 -1.91 -29.76
CA LEU A 451 -3.50 -1.89 -30.66
C LEU A 451 -2.97 -0.48 -30.94
N ALA A 452 -3.80 0.54 -30.81
CA ALA A 452 -3.41 1.93 -31.07
C ALA A 452 -2.50 2.52 -29.99
N ILE A 453 -2.42 1.90 -28.82
CA ILE A 453 -1.67 2.41 -27.66
C ILE A 453 -0.25 1.86 -27.66
N ASP A 454 0.75 2.74 -27.83
CA ASP A 454 2.15 2.42 -27.59
C ASP A 454 2.48 2.46 -26.09
N SER A 455 2.37 1.31 -25.43
CA SER A 455 2.70 1.22 -24.00
C SER A 455 4.19 1.43 -23.72
N GLY A 456 5.08 1.12 -24.68
CA GLY A 456 6.51 1.37 -24.53
C GLY A 456 6.79 2.87 -24.47
N GLU A 457 6.25 3.63 -25.44
CA GLU A 457 6.36 5.08 -25.48
C GLU A 457 5.70 5.72 -24.24
N TYR A 458 4.54 5.20 -23.83
CA TYR A 458 3.85 5.64 -22.60
C TYR A 458 4.73 5.49 -21.36
N ILE A 459 5.34 4.31 -21.17
CA ILE A 459 6.23 4.03 -20.04
C ILE A 459 7.45 4.94 -20.10
N ARG A 460 8.03 5.13 -21.29
CA ARG A 460 9.19 5.99 -21.48
C ARG A 460 8.91 7.45 -21.13
N ILE A 461 7.77 8.01 -21.60
CA ILE A 461 7.45 9.43 -21.39
C ILE A 461 6.99 9.72 -19.96
N PHE A 462 6.12 8.88 -19.41
CA PHE A 462 5.41 9.21 -18.15
C PHE A 462 6.00 8.53 -16.92
N PHE A 463 6.78 7.45 -17.12
CA PHE A 463 7.32 6.66 -16.03
C PHE A 463 8.85 6.50 -16.12
N ASN A 464 9.54 7.21 -17.04
CA ASN A 464 11.00 7.14 -17.20
C ASN A 464 11.51 5.70 -17.30
N ASP A 465 10.85 4.87 -18.09
CA ASP A 465 11.09 3.43 -18.23
C ASP A 465 10.86 2.59 -16.94
N LEU A 466 10.20 3.18 -15.91
CA LEU A 466 9.86 2.50 -14.67
C LEU A 466 8.54 1.73 -14.77
N GLY A 467 8.55 0.65 -15.51
CA GLY A 467 7.37 -0.18 -15.67
C GLY A 467 7.56 -1.34 -16.61
N VAL A 468 6.78 -2.37 -16.40
CA VAL A 468 6.69 -3.52 -17.30
C VAL A 468 5.41 -3.36 -18.12
N ARG A 469 5.55 -3.47 -19.44
CA ARG A 469 4.41 -3.47 -20.35
C ARG A 469 3.49 -4.64 -20.03
N ALA A 470 2.27 -4.35 -19.60
CA ALA A 470 1.31 -5.38 -19.26
C ALA A 470 0.75 -6.06 -20.51
N GLN A 471 0.85 -7.40 -20.56
CA GLN A 471 0.27 -8.24 -21.60
C GLN A 471 -1.03 -8.92 -21.14
N SER A 472 -1.21 -9.04 -19.84
CA SER A 472 -2.38 -9.62 -19.16
C SER A 472 -2.68 -8.83 -17.87
N PRO A 473 -3.78 -9.12 -17.16
CA PRO A 473 -4.04 -8.53 -15.84
C PRO A 473 -3.02 -8.90 -14.76
N LEU A 474 -2.28 -10.00 -14.93
CA LEU A 474 -1.39 -10.55 -13.90
C LEU A 474 -0.01 -9.89 -13.94
N PRO A 475 0.47 -9.29 -12.83
CA PRO A 475 1.80 -8.71 -12.73
C PRO A 475 2.90 -9.75 -12.50
N PRO A 476 4.19 -9.40 -12.75
CA PRO A 476 5.32 -10.20 -12.32
C PRO A 476 5.25 -10.53 -10.82
N GLY A 477 5.63 -11.75 -10.44
CA GLY A 477 5.59 -12.20 -9.04
C GLY A 477 4.27 -12.85 -8.61
N ILE A 478 3.27 -12.90 -9.49
CA ILE A 478 2.00 -13.64 -9.27
C ILE A 478 2.03 -14.97 -10.01
N ILE A 479 1.51 -16.02 -9.38
CA ILE A 479 1.35 -17.34 -10.03
C ILE A 479 0.50 -17.19 -11.29
N GLY A 480 0.99 -17.76 -12.40
CA GLY A 480 0.34 -17.65 -13.70
C GLY A 480 0.80 -16.45 -14.56
N TYR A 481 1.63 -15.54 -14.01
CA TYR A 481 2.35 -14.60 -14.84
C TYR A 481 3.32 -15.35 -15.77
N ASP A 482 3.29 -15.03 -17.05
CA ASP A 482 4.17 -15.61 -18.07
C ASP A 482 4.93 -14.46 -18.78
N PRO A 483 6.24 -14.33 -18.56
CA PRO A 483 7.04 -13.25 -19.16
C PRO A 483 7.12 -13.37 -20.69
N ASP A 484 6.93 -14.57 -21.24
CA ASP A 484 6.98 -14.84 -22.68
C ASP A 484 5.63 -14.69 -23.37
N TYR A 485 4.55 -14.51 -22.60
CA TYR A 485 3.21 -14.33 -23.14
C TYR A 485 3.09 -13.01 -23.91
N GLN A 486 2.66 -13.12 -25.17
CA GLN A 486 2.46 -12.00 -26.07
C GLN A 486 0.97 -11.91 -26.46
N ASN A 487 0.29 -10.91 -25.93
CA ASN A 487 -1.08 -10.63 -26.35
C ASN A 487 -1.08 -9.98 -27.74
N PRO A 488 -1.69 -10.58 -28.78
CA PRO A 488 -1.66 -10.06 -30.16
C PRO A 488 -2.30 -8.67 -30.27
N TYR A 489 -3.26 -8.33 -29.42
CA TYR A 489 -3.93 -7.03 -29.39
C TYR A 489 -3.18 -5.97 -28.56
N ARG A 490 -2.00 -6.32 -28.04
CA ARG A 490 -1.06 -5.40 -27.38
C ARG A 490 0.22 -5.17 -28.14
N GLN A 491 0.34 -5.70 -29.37
CA GLN A 491 1.50 -5.51 -30.25
C GLN A 491 1.31 -4.23 -31.07
N TYR A 492 1.89 -3.13 -30.59
CA TYR A 492 1.82 -1.83 -31.27
C TYR A 492 2.53 -1.84 -32.62
N ASP A 493 1.84 -1.33 -33.66
CA ASP A 493 2.40 -1.06 -34.98
C ASP A 493 2.30 0.44 -35.26
N PRO A 494 3.42 1.16 -35.52
CA PRO A 494 3.39 2.59 -35.83
C PRO A 494 2.46 2.99 -36.98
N ASP A 495 2.28 2.10 -37.97
CA ASP A 495 1.38 2.31 -39.10
C ASP A 495 -0.07 1.99 -38.80
N LEU A 496 -0.34 1.33 -37.63
CA LEU A 496 -1.68 0.92 -37.19
C LEU A 496 -2.43 0.05 -38.21
N LYS A 497 -1.72 -0.74 -39.02
CA LYS A 497 -2.34 -1.53 -40.12
C LYS A 497 -3.38 -2.50 -39.60
N PHE A 498 -3.01 -3.31 -38.62
CA PHE A 498 -3.90 -4.31 -38.04
C PHE A 498 -5.05 -3.66 -37.25
N ALA A 499 -4.78 -2.58 -36.51
CA ALA A 499 -5.81 -1.80 -35.81
C ALA A 499 -6.86 -1.23 -36.79
N ARG A 500 -6.41 -0.67 -37.94
CA ARG A 500 -7.32 -0.12 -38.96
C ARG A 500 -8.12 -1.22 -39.64
N GLN A 501 -7.50 -2.38 -39.91
CA GLN A 501 -8.22 -3.54 -40.44
C GLN A 501 -9.35 -3.98 -39.50
N LEU A 502 -9.08 -4.15 -38.20
CA LEU A 502 -10.10 -4.51 -37.21
C LEU A 502 -11.21 -3.46 -37.12
N LEU A 503 -10.86 -2.18 -37.22
CA LEU A 503 -11.82 -1.08 -37.18
C LEU A 503 -12.72 -1.09 -38.42
N GLU A 504 -12.19 -1.40 -39.60
CA GLU A 504 -12.97 -1.58 -40.85
C GLU A 504 -13.89 -2.81 -40.72
N GLU A 505 -13.39 -3.96 -40.24
CA GLU A 505 -14.19 -5.15 -39.97
C GLU A 505 -15.27 -4.91 -38.89
N ALA A 506 -15.04 -3.98 -37.96
CA ALA A 506 -16.02 -3.49 -37.02
C ALA A 506 -17.07 -2.56 -37.65
N GLY A 507 -16.90 -2.22 -38.94
CA GLY A 507 -17.80 -1.32 -39.68
C GLY A 507 -17.56 0.16 -39.44
N TYR A 508 -16.42 0.55 -38.89
CA TYR A 508 -16.02 1.95 -38.63
C TYR A 508 -14.83 2.36 -39.49
N GLN A 509 -14.98 2.28 -40.82
CA GLN A 509 -13.92 2.64 -41.75
C GLN A 509 -13.39 4.04 -41.47
N ASN A 510 -12.07 4.17 -41.27
CA ASN A 510 -11.40 5.42 -40.86
C ASN A 510 -12.00 6.08 -39.59
N GLY A 511 -12.58 5.30 -38.68
CA GLY A 511 -13.19 5.78 -37.44
C GLY A 511 -14.59 6.39 -37.61
N ILE A 512 -15.16 6.34 -38.80
CA ILE A 512 -16.46 6.95 -39.10
C ILE A 512 -17.61 6.01 -38.71
N ASP A 513 -18.55 6.51 -37.93
CA ASP A 513 -19.82 5.81 -37.67
C ASP A 513 -20.71 5.86 -38.91
N PRO A 514 -21.02 4.72 -39.54
CA PRO A 514 -21.82 4.66 -40.74
C PRO A 514 -23.25 5.18 -40.58
N LYS A 515 -23.74 5.31 -39.35
CA LYS A 515 -25.08 5.82 -39.05
C LYS A 515 -25.16 7.31 -39.06
N THR A 516 -24.08 7.99 -38.63
CA THR A 516 -24.04 9.46 -38.50
C THR A 516 -23.20 10.12 -39.58
N GLY A 517 -22.29 9.37 -40.23
CA GLY A 517 -21.29 9.90 -41.17
C GLY A 517 -20.20 10.74 -40.50
N ASN A 518 -20.16 10.77 -39.17
CA ASN A 518 -19.17 11.50 -38.38
C ASN A 518 -18.21 10.50 -37.67
N PRO A 519 -17.08 10.95 -37.14
CA PRO A 519 -16.23 10.13 -36.26
C PRO A 519 -17.05 9.50 -35.13
N LEU A 520 -16.78 8.25 -34.80
CA LEU A 520 -17.40 7.57 -33.67
C LEU A 520 -17.05 8.28 -32.37
N GLN A 521 -18.05 8.80 -31.70
CA GLN A 521 -17.89 9.57 -30.45
C GLN A 521 -18.00 8.67 -29.23
N MET A 522 -17.13 8.91 -28.26
CA MET A 522 -17.16 8.26 -26.94
C MET A 522 -16.50 9.10 -25.86
N THR A 523 -16.77 8.79 -24.59
CA THR A 523 -16.16 9.45 -23.42
C THR A 523 -15.10 8.59 -22.77
N PHE A 524 -14.02 9.23 -22.30
CA PHE A 524 -12.98 8.61 -21.50
C PHE A 524 -12.94 9.23 -20.11
N ASP A 525 -13.37 8.45 -19.10
CA ASP A 525 -13.56 8.88 -17.73
C ASP A 525 -12.33 8.64 -16.88
N THR A 526 -11.95 9.64 -16.06
CA THR A 526 -10.77 9.57 -15.18
C THR A 526 -11.02 10.27 -13.84
N GLY A 527 -10.36 9.77 -12.79
CA GLY A 527 -10.50 10.27 -11.42
C GLY A 527 -9.49 11.35 -11.02
N SER A 528 -8.91 12.07 -11.97
CA SER A 528 -7.97 13.16 -11.67
C SER A 528 -8.17 14.35 -12.60
N ILE A 529 -8.08 15.53 -12.01
CA ILE A 529 -8.22 16.83 -12.71
C ILE A 529 -6.92 17.62 -12.82
N ASP A 530 -5.81 17.09 -12.27
CA ASP A 530 -4.53 17.78 -12.29
C ASP A 530 -3.92 17.84 -13.71
N THR A 531 -3.09 18.85 -13.94
CA THR A 531 -2.53 19.13 -15.27
C THR A 531 -1.61 18.02 -15.78
N LYS A 532 -0.81 17.39 -14.89
CA LYS A 532 0.12 16.33 -15.27
C LYS A 532 -0.65 15.07 -15.72
N THR A 533 -1.62 14.67 -14.94
CA THR A 533 -2.50 13.53 -15.26
C THR A 533 -3.30 13.77 -16.54
N ARG A 534 -3.69 15.00 -16.80
CA ARG A 534 -4.39 15.37 -18.04
C ARG A 534 -3.51 15.14 -19.29
N VAL A 535 -2.21 15.44 -19.23
CA VAL A 535 -1.26 15.16 -20.32
C VAL A 535 -1.14 13.65 -20.57
N LEU A 536 -1.07 12.86 -19.51
CA LEU A 536 -1.04 11.42 -19.55
C LEU A 536 -2.29 10.84 -20.25
N PHE A 537 -3.48 11.31 -19.92
CA PHE A 537 -4.71 10.83 -20.53
C PHE A 537 -4.88 11.30 -21.99
N ASN A 538 -4.38 12.47 -22.33
CA ASN A 538 -4.37 12.94 -23.72
C ASN A 538 -3.53 12.04 -24.63
N PHE A 539 -2.48 11.38 -24.11
CA PHE A 539 -1.70 10.40 -24.87
C PHE A 539 -2.58 9.27 -25.42
N TYR A 540 -3.52 8.75 -24.63
CA TYR A 540 -4.46 7.71 -25.08
C TYR A 540 -5.44 8.28 -26.11
N ILE A 541 -6.00 9.45 -25.85
CA ILE A 541 -6.95 10.12 -26.75
C ILE A 541 -6.29 10.39 -28.11
N ASP A 542 -5.06 10.89 -28.13
CA ASP A 542 -4.31 11.16 -29.35
C ASP A 542 -3.97 9.85 -30.09
N SER A 543 -3.72 8.76 -29.38
CA SER A 543 -3.57 7.43 -29.97
C SER A 543 -4.83 6.97 -30.71
N TRP A 544 -6.01 7.16 -30.14
CA TRP A 544 -7.29 6.80 -30.75
C TRP A 544 -7.71 7.76 -31.88
N LYS A 545 -7.35 9.05 -31.79
CA LYS A 545 -7.54 10.01 -32.89
C LYS A 545 -6.80 9.60 -34.16
N ARG A 546 -5.66 8.92 -34.05
CA ARG A 546 -4.93 8.35 -35.23
C ARG A 546 -5.73 7.26 -35.96
N LEU A 547 -6.70 6.63 -35.28
CA LEU A 547 -7.68 5.74 -35.89
C LEU A 547 -8.89 6.48 -36.47
N GLY A 548 -9.02 7.80 -36.26
CA GLY A 548 -10.18 8.60 -36.66
C GLY A 548 -11.32 8.63 -35.65
N LEU A 549 -11.10 8.09 -34.44
CA LEU A 549 -12.10 8.09 -33.38
C LEU A 549 -12.13 9.47 -32.67
N ASP A 550 -13.30 9.90 -32.23
CA ASP A 550 -13.52 11.14 -31.47
C ASP A 550 -13.80 10.80 -30.00
N VAL A 551 -12.77 10.94 -29.15
CA VAL A 551 -12.81 10.59 -27.73
C VAL A 551 -12.67 11.83 -26.88
N GLU A 552 -13.66 12.13 -26.05
CA GLU A 552 -13.70 13.26 -25.14
C GLU A 552 -13.22 12.85 -23.73
N LEU A 553 -12.31 13.64 -23.15
CA LEU A 553 -11.85 13.42 -21.78
C LEU A 553 -12.87 13.94 -20.76
N ALA A 554 -13.48 13.05 -20.00
CA ALA A 554 -14.40 13.32 -18.90
C ALA A 554 -13.68 13.24 -17.55
N ALA A 555 -12.74 14.17 -17.28
CA ALA A 555 -11.97 14.22 -16.05
C ALA A 555 -12.82 14.81 -14.90
N THR A 556 -12.88 14.09 -13.77
CA THR A 556 -13.53 14.56 -12.54
C THR A 556 -12.61 14.37 -11.34
N ASP A 557 -12.96 14.96 -10.18
CA ASP A 557 -12.31 14.58 -8.93
C ASP A 557 -12.61 13.10 -8.58
N TYR A 558 -11.75 12.50 -7.77
CA TYR A 558 -11.82 11.05 -7.50
C TYR A 558 -13.15 10.62 -6.89
N ASN A 559 -13.76 11.41 -6.01
CA ASN A 559 -15.03 11.06 -5.39
C ASN A 559 -16.17 11.01 -6.41
N LYS A 560 -16.25 12.01 -7.30
CA LYS A 560 -17.22 12.00 -8.40
C LYS A 560 -16.96 10.90 -9.40
N PHE A 561 -15.70 10.60 -9.67
CA PHE A 561 -15.34 9.45 -10.50
C PHE A 561 -15.87 8.16 -9.90
N GLN A 562 -15.65 7.92 -8.60
CA GLN A 562 -16.18 6.74 -7.92
C GLN A 562 -17.70 6.67 -7.99
N GLU A 563 -18.42 7.80 -7.80
CA GLU A 563 -19.87 7.88 -7.92
C GLU A 563 -20.34 7.52 -9.36
N LYS A 564 -19.67 8.04 -10.40
CA LYS A 564 -19.95 7.67 -11.78
C LYS A 564 -19.78 6.17 -12.03
N MET A 565 -18.68 5.59 -11.48
CA MET A 565 -18.39 4.17 -11.58
C MET A 565 -19.47 3.31 -10.88
N GLN A 566 -19.96 3.74 -9.71
CA GLN A 566 -21.05 3.08 -8.98
C GLN A 566 -22.37 3.11 -9.76
N ASN A 567 -22.65 4.21 -10.45
CA ASN A 567 -23.88 4.42 -11.20
C ASN A 567 -23.86 3.86 -12.64
N GLY A 568 -22.72 3.34 -13.12
CA GLY A 568 -22.57 2.80 -14.47
C GLY A 568 -22.56 3.86 -15.60
N ASN A 569 -22.32 5.14 -15.27
CA ASN A 569 -22.39 6.28 -16.17
C ASN A 569 -21.04 6.62 -16.82
N TYR A 570 -20.45 5.67 -17.54
CA TYR A 570 -19.17 5.80 -18.25
C TYR A 570 -19.16 4.87 -19.47
N GLN A 571 -18.24 5.11 -20.41
CA GLN A 571 -18.00 4.25 -21.58
C GLN A 571 -16.61 3.63 -21.53
N VAL A 572 -15.56 4.44 -21.57
CA VAL A 572 -14.17 4.04 -21.42
C VAL A 572 -13.63 4.69 -20.17
N PHE A 573 -12.81 4.02 -19.39
CA PHE A 573 -12.23 4.59 -18.17
C PHE A 573 -10.81 4.05 -17.90
N SER A 574 -10.03 4.78 -17.13
CA SER A 574 -8.74 4.33 -16.62
C SER A 574 -8.78 4.15 -15.12
N TRP A 575 -8.26 3.02 -14.67
CA TRP A 575 -8.09 2.73 -13.25
C TRP A 575 -6.84 1.88 -13.00
N GLY A 576 -6.57 1.56 -11.73
CA GLY A 576 -5.53 0.64 -11.29
C GLY A 576 -6.02 -0.27 -10.18
N TRP A 577 -5.35 -1.40 -10.04
CA TRP A 577 -5.55 -2.34 -8.94
C TRP A 577 -4.19 -2.69 -8.33
N ILE A 578 -4.12 -2.67 -7.02
CA ILE A 578 -2.97 -3.13 -6.24
C ILE A 578 -3.44 -4.38 -5.51
N ALA A 579 -2.66 -5.46 -5.58
CA ALA A 579 -3.02 -6.71 -4.94
C ALA A 579 -3.20 -6.57 -3.42
N ASP A 580 -4.26 -7.13 -2.92
CA ASP A 580 -4.47 -7.35 -1.49
C ASP A 580 -3.65 -8.56 -0.99
N TYR A 581 -3.47 -9.56 -1.84
CA TYR A 581 -2.70 -10.78 -1.60
C TYR A 581 -2.14 -11.35 -2.91
N PRO A 582 -1.08 -12.21 -2.85
CA PRO A 582 -0.33 -12.62 -4.03
C PRO A 582 -0.97 -13.82 -4.75
N ASP A 583 -2.23 -13.71 -5.11
CA ASP A 583 -2.99 -14.75 -5.81
C ASP A 583 -3.61 -14.22 -7.11
N PRO A 584 -3.58 -14.97 -8.22
CA PRO A 584 -4.20 -14.56 -9.48
C PRO A 584 -5.71 -14.27 -9.35
N GLU A 585 -6.38 -14.92 -8.41
CA GLU A 585 -7.79 -14.64 -8.11
C GLU A 585 -8.00 -13.17 -7.79
N ASN A 586 -7.07 -12.50 -7.08
CA ASN A 586 -7.17 -11.08 -6.70
C ASN A 586 -7.09 -10.08 -7.87
N PHE A 587 -6.80 -10.54 -9.06
CA PHE A 587 -6.87 -9.77 -10.30
C PHE A 587 -8.04 -10.21 -11.17
N LEU A 588 -8.23 -11.51 -11.28
CA LEU A 588 -9.24 -12.10 -12.17
C LEU A 588 -10.67 -11.92 -11.65
N PHE A 589 -10.87 -11.80 -10.32
CA PHE A 589 -12.17 -11.53 -9.72
C PHE A 589 -12.76 -10.17 -10.13
N LEU A 590 -11.92 -9.22 -10.55
CA LEU A 590 -12.33 -7.92 -11.06
C LEU A 590 -13.08 -8.01 -12.41
N LEU A 591 -13.06 -9.20 -13.03
CA LEU A 591 -13.72 -9.48 -14.29
C LEU A 591 -14.74 -10.63 -14.17
N HIS A 592 -14.94 -11.19 -12.96
CA HIS A 592 -15.96 -12.20 -12.69
C HIS A 592 -17.35 -11.58 -12.73
N GLY A 593 -18.27 -12.16 -13.50
CA GLY A 593 -19.61 -11.62 -13.76
C GLY A 593 -20.44 -11.36 -12.51
N PRO A 594 -20.56 -12.29 -11.55
CA PRO A 594 -21.23 -12.03 -10.27
C PRO A 594 -20.71 -10.84 -9.47
N ASN A 595 -19.46 -10.44 -9.69
CA ASN A 595 -18.84 -9.26 -9.09
C ASN A 595 -19.10 -7.97 -9.88
N SER A 596 -19.91 -8.02 -10.93
CA SER A 596 -20.27 -6.84 -11.73
C SER A 596 -21.04 -5.80 -10.90
N LYS A 597 -20.74 -4.51 -11.12
CA LYS A 597 -21.49 -3.40 -10.53
C LYS A 597 -22.98 -3.42 -10.85
N ARG A 598 -23.36 -4.13 -11.90
CA ARG A 598 -24.75 -4.39 -12.24
C ARG A 598 -25.50 -5.19 -11.17
N HIS A 599 -24.82 -6.04 -10.43
CA HIS A 599 -25.38 -6.83 -9.32
C HIS A 599 -25.24 -6.13 -7.95
N GLY A 600 -24.47 -5.04 -7.88
CA GLY A 600 -24.29 -4.21 -6.68
C GLY A 600 -23.33 -3.05 -6.93
N ALA A 601 -23.72 -1.83 -6.60
CA ALA A 601 -22.97 -0.60 -6.89
C ALA A 601 -21.53 -0.61 -6.34
N HIS A 602 -21.29 -1.34 -5.25
CA HIS A 602 -19.95 -1.44 -4.61
C HIS A 602 -19.16 -2.66 -5.09
N ASN A 603 -19.70 -3.48 -5.98
CA ASN A 603 -19.00 -4.63 -6.53
C ASN A 603 -17.72 -4.23 -7.30
N PRO A 604 -16.66 -5.05 -7.27
CA PRO A 604 -15.34 -4.67 -7.78
C PRO A 604 -15.22 -4.68 -9.31
N ASN A 605 -16.03 -5.48 -10.03
CA ASN A 605 -15.99 -5.55 -11.49
C ASN A 605 -16.58 -4.29 -12.12
N SER A 606 -15.74 -3.27 -12.24
CA SER A 606 -16.10 -1.98 -12.83
C SER A 606 -16.20 -2.02 -14.36
N ALA A 607 -15.62 -3.01 -15.03
CA ALA A 607 -15.86 -3.23 -16.46
C ALA A 607 -17.27 -3.73 -16.74
N GLN A 608 -17.99 -4.22 -15.74
CA GLN A 608 -19.31 -4.88 -15.86
C GLN A 608 -19.28 -6.02 -16.88
N TYR A 609 -18.12 -6.71 -16.97
CA TYR A 609 -17.93 -7.85 -17.85
C TYR A 609 -18.68 -9.07 -17.32
N GLU A 610 -19.38 -9.75 -18.19
CA GLU A 610 -20.13 -10.98 -17.90
C GLU A 610 -19.89 -11.97 -19.04
N SER A 611 -19.42 -13.17 -18.71
CA SER A 611 -19.16 -14.25 -19.65
C SER A 611 -19.33 -15.61 -18.95
N ASP A 612 -20.29 -16.40 -19.38
CA ASP A 612 -20.56 -17.72 -18.79
C ASP A 612 -19.33 -18.64 -18.83
N ALA A 613 -18.57 -18.59 -19.92
CA ALA A 613 -17.34 -19.38 -20.06
C ALA A 613 -16.27 -18.94 -19.07
N TYR A 614 -16.08 -17.62 -18.93
CA TYR A 614 -15.13 -17.06 -17.96
C TYR A 614 -15.53 -17.40 -16.53
N ASP A 615 -16.79 -17.17 -16.18
CA ASP A 615 -17.32 -17.38 -14.84
C ASP A 615 -17.26 -18.85 -14.42
N PHE A 616 -17.52 -19.77 -15.36
CA PHE A 616 -17.38 -21.20 -15.13
C PHE A 616 -15.92 -21.58 -14.79
N LEU A 617 -14.95 -21.15 -15.60
CA LEU A 617 -13.53 -21.45 -15.38
C LEU A 617 -13.00 -20.75 -14.13
N PHE A 618 -13.41 -19.51 -13.88
CA PHE A 618 -13.05 -18.77 -12.69
C PHE A 618 -13.46 -19.51 -11.40
N LYS A 619 -14.70 -19.99 -11.33
CA LYS A 619 -15.19 -20.79 -10.20
C LYS A 619 -14.41 -22.11 -10.01
N LYS A 620 -13.94 -22.71 -11.09
CA LYS A 620 -13.07 -23.90 -11.00
C LYS A 620 -11.69 -23.52 -10.43
N MET A 621 -11.10 -22.44 -10.92
CA MET A 621 -9.78 -21.94 -10.52
C MET A 621 -9.76 -21.45 -9.06
N GLU A 622 -10.80 -20.66 -8.64
CA GLU A 622 -10.93 -20.07 -7.31
C GLU A 622 -10.89 -21.12 -6.19
N ASN A 623 -11.50 -22.27 -6.41
CA ASN A 623 -11.62 -23.33 -5.41
C ASN A 623 -10.40 -24.28 -5.32
N LEU A 624 -9.35 -24.04 -6.11
CA LEU A 624 -8.17 -24.90 -6.17
C LEU A 624 -6.99 -24.31 -5.40
N PRO A 625 -6.25 -25.14 -4.65
CA PRO A 625 -4.91 -24.77 -4.20
C PRO A 625 -3.97 -24.65 -5.42
N ASN A 626 -2.78 -24.06 -5.24
CA ASN A 626 -1.84 -23.76 -6.32
C ASN A 626 -1.47 -24.97 -7.18
N GLU A 627 -1.27 -26.14 -6.57
CA GLU A 627 -0.92 -27.40 -7.23
C GLU A 627 -2.17 -28.25 -7.55
N GLY A 628 -3.37 -27.68 -7.40
CA GLY A 628 -4.62 -28.39 -7.59
C GLY A 628 -5.02 -28.52 -9.06
N SER A 629 -5.95 -29.45 -9.33
CA SER A 629 -6.59 -29.61 -10.63
C SER A 629 -8.09 -29.84 -10.48
N ALA A 630 -8.85 -29.40 -11.49
CA ALA A 630 -10.27 -29.66 -11.62
C ALA A 630 -10.56 -30.56 -12.81
N THR A 631 -11.58 -31.41 -12.66
CA THR A 631 -12.07 -32.29 -13.75
C THR A 631 -13.56 -32.07 -13.92
N TRP A 632 -14.02 -31.97 -15.18
CA TRP A 632 -15.44 -31.88 -15.54
C TRP A 632 -15.71 -32.55 -16.88
N THR A 633 -16.97 -32.74 -17.20
CA THR A 633 -17.39 -33.23 -18.51
C THR A 633 -17.90 -32.05 -19.33
N GLU A 634 -17.46 -31.94 -20.55
CA GLU A 634 -17.92 -30.93 -21.51
C GLU A 634 -18.23 -31.58 -22.85
N THR A 635 -19.13 -30.96 -23.64
CA THR A 635 -19.43 -31.43 -24.99
C THR A 635 -18.44 -30.85 -25.96
N ASP A 636 -17.70 -31.70 -26.69
CA ASP A 636 -16.77 -31.25 -27.74
C ASP A 636 -17.58 -30.59 -28.88
N PRO A 637 -17.26 -29.30 -29.19
CA PRO A 637 -18.02 -28.55 -30.18
C PRO A 637 -17.92 -29.14 -31.61
N GLY A 638 -16.87 -29.92 -31.91
CA GLY A 638 -16.63 -30.48 -33.22
C GLY A 638 -17.28 -31.85 -33.43
N SER A 639 -17.26 -32.71 -32.40
CA SER A 639 -17.80 -34.08 -32.47
C SER A 639 -19.17 -34.21 -31.83
N GLY A 640 -19.58 -33.32 -30.93
CA GLY A 640 -20.78 -33.42 -30.12
C GLY A 640 -20.71 -34.49 -29.02
N GLU A 641 -19.54 -35.09 -28.78
CA GLU A 641 -19.32 -36.12 -27.77
C GLU A 641 -18.99 -35.49 -26.40
N GLU A 642 -19.38 -36.20 -25.34
CA GLU A 642 -18.94 -35.82 -23.98
C GLU A 642 -17.49 -36.19 -23.77
N VAL A 643 -16.66 -35.17 -23.47
CA VAL A 643 -15.23 -35.33 -23.20
C VAL A 643 -14.97 -34.95 -21.74
N ARG A 644 -14.21 -35.80 -21.05
CA ARG A 644 -13.74 -35.51 -19.70
C ARG A 644 -12.47 -34.64 -19.77
N THR A 645 -12.59 -33.39 -19.38
CA THR A 645 -11.49 -32.42 -19.35
C THR A 645 -10.92 -32.27 -17.94
N THR A 646 -9.60 -32.29 -17.83
CA THR A 646 -8.88 -32.00 -16.57
C THR A 646 -7.93 -30.83 -16.83
N ARG A 647 -7.96 -29.83 -15.94
CA ARG A 647 -7.05 -28.67 -15.96
C ARG A 647 -6.44 -28.44 -14.58
N THR A 648 -5.14 -28.20 -14.55
CA THR A 648 -4.46 -27.66 -13.38
C THR A 648 -4.90 -26.21 -13.14
N ARG A 649 -4.68 -25.69 -11.95
CA ARG A 649 -4.96 -24.27 -11.65
C ARG A 649 -4.23 -23.32 -12.60
N LYS A 650 -2.96 -23.62 -12.94
CA LYS A 650 -2.16 -22.81 -13.87
C LYS A 650 -2.75 -22.81 -15.30
N GLU A 651 -3.23 -23.95 -15.79
CA GLU A 651 -3.91 -24.04 -17.10
C GLU A 651 -5.23 -23.25 -17.09
N LEU A 652 -6.02 -23.31 -16.01
CA LEU A 652 -7.25 -22.52 -15.86
C LEU A 652 -6.96 -21.01 -15.91
N ILE A 653 -5.90 -20.55 -15.23
CA ILE A 653 -5.45 -19.15 -15.27
C ILE A 653 -5.09 -18.74 -16.70
N LYS A 654 -4.39 -19.60 -17.43
CA LYS A 654 -4.06 -19.36 -18.84
C LYS A 654 -5.31 -19.26 -19.70
N ASP A 655 -6.24 -20.21 -19.56
CA ASP A 655 -7.50 -20.23 -20.30
C ASP A 655 -8.34 -18.98 -20.04
N LEU A 656 -8.44 -18.53 -18.77
CA LEU A 656 -9.07 -17.27 -18.39
C LEU A 656 -8.39 -16.06 -19.05
N THR A 657 -7.06 -16.03 -19.08
CA THR A 657 -6.30 -14.95 -19.72
C THR A 657 -6.57 -14.91 -21.24
N MET A 658 -6.69 -16.07 -21.89
CA MET A 658 -7.03 -16.18 -23.31
C MET A 658 -8.44 -15.66 -23.63
N ILE A 659 -9.43 -15.93 -22.79
CA ILE A 659 -10.77 -15.37 -22.94
C ILE A 659 -10.73 -13.85 -22.84
N LEU A 660 -10.02 -13.30 -21.84
CA LEU A 660 -9.88 -11.84 -21.68
C LEU A 660 -9.13 -11.19 -22.84
N GLN A 661 -8.13 -11.87 -23.40
CA GLN A 661 -7.44 -11.43 -24.60
C GLN A 661 -8.42 -11.22 -25.76
N GLU A 662 -9.25 -12.23 -26.03
CA GLU A 662 -10.20 -12.19 -27.16
C GLU A 662 -11.32 -11.18 -26.93
N ASP A 663 -11.96 -11.18 -25.79
CA ASP A 663 -13.09 -10.29 -25.49
C ASP A 663 -12.66 -8.83 -25.25
N CYS A 664 -11.41 -8.63 -24.85
CA CYS A 664 -10.80 -7.31 -24.63
C CYS A 664 -11.64 -6.37 -23.75
N PRO A 665 -12.10 -6.80 -22.55
CA PRO A 665 -12.81 -5.89 -21.63
C PRO A 665 -11.88 -4.85 -21.03
N TRP A 666 -10.59 -5.18 -20.95
CA TRP A 666 -9.49 -4.32 -20.50
C TRP A 666 -8.42 -4.17 -21.59
N ILE A 667 -7.73 -3.05 -21.54
CA ILE A 667 -6.43 -2.84 -22.16
C ILE A 667 -5.43 -2.82 -21.00
N PRO A 668 -4.77 -3.94 -20.66
CA PRO A 668 -3.70 -3.96 -19.68
C PRO A 668 -2.58 -3.02 -20.13
N ASN A 669 -2.14 -2.08 -19.30
CA ASN A 669 -1.20 -1.07 -19.77
C ASN A 669 0.19 -1.23 -19.15
N ILE A 670 0.29 -1.13 -17.81
CA ILE A 670 1.57 -1.15 -17.10
C ILE A 670 1.46 -1.88 -15.76
N HIS A 671 2.49 -2.64 -15.42
CA HIS A 671 2.83 -3.05 -14.06
C HIS A 671 3.96 -2.16 -13.55
N SER A 672 3.85 -1.61 -12.34
CA SER A 672 4.84 -0.66 -11.83
C SER A 672 6.13 -1.35 -11.36
N VAL A 673 7.25 -0.63 -11.48
CA VAL A 673 8.51 -0.97 -10.84
C VAL A 673 8.81 0.10 -9.80
N GLN A 674 9.08 -0.32 -8.58
CA GLN A 674 9.41 0.55 -7.47
C GLN A 674 10.91 0.73 -7.37
N TYR A 675 11.36 1.98 -7.32
CA TYR A 675 12.76 2.35 -7.09
C TYR A 675 12.85 3.02 -5.73
N LEU A 676 13.59 2.38 -4.83
CA LEU A 676 13.81 2.91 -3.50
C LEU A 676 15.29 3.17 -3.28
N LEU A 677 15.60 4.39 -2.83
CA LEU A 677 16.93 4.80 -2.44
C LEU A 677 17.10 4.68 -0.94
N TYR A 678 18.28 4.27 -0.51
CA TYR A 678 18.66 4.27 0.89
C TYR A 678 20.15 4.58 1.04
N HIS A 679 20.52 5.05 2.20
CA HIS A 679 21.94 5.28 2.51
C HIS A 679 22.60 3.96 2.92
N ASP A 680 23.88 3.81 2.63
CA ASP A 680 24.67 2.58 2.85
C ASP A 680 24.90 2.21 4.34
N TRP A 681 24.49 3.06 5.27
CA TRP A 681 24.39 2.72 6.68
C TRP A 681 23.09 2.00 7.08
N LEU A 682 22.07 2.04 6.21
CA LEU A 682 20.82 1.29 6.39
C LEU A 682 21.00 -0.10 5.79
N LYS A 683 20.82 -1.12 6.60
CA LYS A 683 20.93 -2.53 6.20
C LYS A 683 19.54 -3.14 6.04
N SER A 684 19.45 -4.19 5.23
CA SER A 684 18.24 -5.02 5.05
C SER A 684 17.05 -4.32 4.38
N MET A 685 17.27 -3.19 3.70
CA MET A 685 16.20 -2.50 3.00
C MET A 685 15.84 -3.24 1.70
N LYS A 686 14.66 -3.85 1.68
CA LYS A 686 13.98 -4.36 0.49
C LYS A 686 12.53 -3.93 0.52
N PRO A 687 11.98 -3.31 -0.53
CA PRO A 687 10.55 -3.08 -0.64
C PRO A 687 9.81 -4.42 -0.57
N HIS A 688 8.68 -4.45 0.10
CA HIS A 688 7.83 -5.62 0.10
C HIS A 688 6.45 -5.22 -0.44
N PRO A 689 5.95 -5.89 -1.48
CA PRO A 689 4.75 -5.43 -2.19
C PRO A 689 3.47 -5.50 -1.33
N LEU A 690 3.44 -6.35 -0.29
CA LEU A 690 2.27 -6.57 0.56
C LEU A 690 2.49 -6.12 2.02
N THR A 691 3.76 -5.99 2.47
CA THR A 691 4.07 -5.51 3.82
C THR A 691 4.31 -4.01 3.79
N LEU A 692 3.43 -3.25 4.42
CA LEU A 692 3.44 -1.78 4.36
C LEU A 692 4.59 -1.13 5.13
N SER A 693 5.29 -1.87 6.00
CA SER A 693 6.48 -1.39 6.71
C SER A 693 7.53 -2.49 6.85
N SER A 694 8.74 -2.21 6.41
CA SER A 694 9.90 -3.11 6.55
C SER A 694 10.72 -2.86 7.81
N VAL A 695 10.33 -1.92 8.67
CA VAL A 695 11.12 -1.47 9.84
C VAL A 695 11.53 -2.63 10.75
N LYS A 696 10.69 -3.64 10.94
CA LYS A 696 11.00 -4.83 11.75
C LYS A 696 12.29 -5.54 11.27
N PHE A 697 12.58 -5.49 9.96
CA PHE A 697 13.72 -6.16 9.33
C PHE A 697 14.97 -5.27 9.23
N LEU A 698 14.85 -3.95 9.45
CA LEU A 698 15.95 -3.01 9.26
C LEU A 698 16.97 -3.06 10.38
N ASP A 699 18.23 -2.73 10.02
CA ASP A 699 19.31 -2.45 10.95
C ASP A 699 20.08 -1.19 10.50
N ILE A 700 20.68 -0.47 11.41
CA ILE A 700 21.40 0.78 11.13
C ILE A 700 22.81 0.73 11.71
N ASP A 701 23.80 1.03 10.86
CA ASP A 701 25.14 1.36 11.29
C ASP A 701 25.20 2.85 11.71
N GLY A 702 24.90 3.11 12.98
CA GLY A 702 24.88 4.47 13.54
C GLY A 702 26.23 5.17 13.48
N ALA A 703 27.35 4.44 13.59
CA ALA A 703 28.69 5.01 13.50
C ALA A 703 28.98 5.51 12.09
N ARG A 704 28.66 4.72 11.06
CA ARG A 704 28.80 5.08 9.65
C ARG A 704 27.91 6.27 9.28
N ARG A 705 26.63 6.28 9.74
CA ARG A 705 25.74 7.44 9.58
C ARG A 705 26.34 8.72 10.18
N ALA A 706 26.79 8.65 11.41
CA ALA A 706 27.40 9.79 12.08
C ALA A 706 28.68 10.28 11.38
N GLU A 707 29.47 9.36 10.83
CA GLU A 707 30.67 9.72 10.04
C GLU A 707 30.29 10.41 8.73
N ALA A 708 29.33 9.85 7.98
CA ALA A 708 28.85 10.42 6.73
C ALA A 708 28.26 11.82 6.94
N GLN A 709 27.41 11.98 7.95
CA GLN A 709 26.82 13.29 8.31
C GLN A 709 27.87 14.30 8.71
N ARG A 710 28.92 13.94 9.50
CA ARG A 710 30.04 14.82 9.82
C ARG A 710 30.81 15.24 8.57
N ASN A 711 31.01 14.32 7.61
CA ASN A 711 31.75 14.64 6.39
C ASN A 711 30.92 15.55 5.45
N TRP A 712 29.63 15.36 5.32
CA TRP A 712 28.77 16.21 4.50
C TRP A 712 28.52 17.59 5.09
N ASN A 713 28.45 17.67 6.40
CA ASN A 713 28.16 18.91 7.12
C ASN A 713 29.41 19.65 7.57
N ARG A 714 30.59 19.27 7.05
CA ARG A 714 31.81 20.06 7.30
C ARG A 714 31.62 21.48 6.77
N PRO A 715 31.65 22.50 7.64
CA PRO A 715 31.47 23.86 7.17
C PRO A 715 32.61 24.23 6.23
N ILE A 716 32.28 24.69 5.03
CA ILE A 716 33.23 25.22 4.06
C ILE A 716 33.73 26.56 4.65
N ARG A 717 34.86 26.54 5.35
CA ARG A 717 35.37 27.71 6.09
C ARG A 717 36.10 28.73 5.22
N TRP A 718 36.57 28.32 4.03
CA TRP A 718 37.35 29.21 3.17
C TRP A 718 36.57 30.49 2.72
N PRO A 719 35.25 30.49 2.44
CA PRO A 719 34.55 31.74 2.13
C PRO A 719 34.54 32.74 3.28
N ALA A 720 34.42 32.24 4.50
CA ALA A 720 34.51 33.11 5.70
C ALA A 720 35.92 33.71 5.84
N PHE A 721 36.96 32.89 5.60
CA PHE A 721 38.36 33.44 5.60
C PHE A 721 38.59 34.40 4.45
N ALA A 722 38.05 34.15 3.25
CA ALA A 722 38.14 35.06 2.12
C ALA A 722 37.43 36.41 2.41
N LEU A 723 36.21 36.34 2.98
CA LEU A 723 35.45 37.52 3.40
C LEU A 723 36.25 38.33 4.48
N PHE A 724 36.83 37.63 5.45
CA PHE A 724 37.63 38.25 6.49
C PHE A 724 38.88 38.91 5.91
N ALA A 725 39.57 38.25 4.98
CA ALA A 725 40.71 38.82 4.27
C ALA A 725 40.31 40.05 3.45
N LEU A 726 39.18 40.04 2.78
CA LEU A 726 38.64 41.21 2.07
C LEU A 726 38.32 42.37 3.02
N ILE A 727 37.67 42.08 4.15
CA ILE A 727 37.39 43.11 5.18
C ILE A 727 38.69 43.74 5.67
N ILE A 728 39.72 42.93 5.95
CA ILE A 728 41.04 43.43 6.38
C ILE A 728 41.68 44.28 5.24
N ALA A 729 41.64 43.81 4.01
CA ALA A 729 42.16 44.50 2.84
C ALA A 729 41.55 45.89 2.65
N PHE A 730 40.24 46.03 2.96
CA PHE A 730 39.55 47.33 2.91
C PHE A 730 39.79 48.21 4.14
N LEU A 731 39.88 47.62 5.32
CA LEU A 731 40.05 48.39 6.56
C LEU A 731 41.48 48.88 6.79
N VAL A 732 42.48 48.08 6.40
CA VAL A 732 43.90 48.43 6.63
C VAL A 732 44.33 49.73 5.91
N PRO A 733 44.04 49.95 4.62
CA PRO A 733 44.32 51.22 3.94
C PRO A 733 43.65 52.42 4.62
N GLY A 734 42.37 52.25 5.00
CA GLY A 734 41.63 53.30 5.71
C GLY A 734 42.29 53.67 7.07
N ILE A 735 42.69 52.67 7.84
CA ILE A 735 43.37 52.88 9.13
C ILE A 735 44.77 53.53 8.93
N VAL A 736 45.49 53.11 7.88
CA VAL A 736 46.76 53.67 7.51
C VAL A 736 46.64 55.14 7.10
N THR A 737 45.64 55.50 6.29
CA THR A 737 45.36 56.86 5.87
C THR A 737 44.98 57.73 7.08
N ILE A 738 44.04 57.27 7.91
CA ILE A 738 43.66 58.00 9.15
C ILE A 738 44.87 58.20 10.10
N ARG A 739 45.80 57.23 10.16
CA ARG A 739 47.05 57.37 10.99
C ARG A 739 48.03 58.36 10.35
N LYS A 740 48.12 58.44 9.01
CA LYS A 740 48.97 59.44 8.32
C LYS A 740 48.41 60.82 8.46
N GLU A 741 47.14 61.03 8.42
CA GLU A 741 46.46 62.32 8.56
C GLU A 741 46.51 62.82 10.04
N ARG A 742 46.80 61.99 11.00
CA ARG A 742 46.90 62.32 12.42
C ARG A 742 48.34 62.53 12.86
N ARG A 743 49.33 62.31 12.00
CA ARG A 743 50.73 62.68 12.18
C ARG A 743 51.01 63.98 11.41
#